data_6cca4e22cf6b5eddf4d96e9003bf5928
#
_entry.id   6cca4e22cf6b5eddf4d96e9003bf5928
#
_cell.length_a   1.000
_cell.length_b   1.000
_cell.length_c   1.000
_cell.angle_alpha   90.00
_cell.angle_beta   90.00
_cell.angle_gamma   90.00
#
_symmetry.space_group_name_H-M   'P 1'
#
loop_
_entity.id
_entity.type
_entity.pdbx_description
1 polymer ?
#
loop_
_entity_poly.entity_id
_entity_poly.type
_entity_poly.pdbx_seq_one_letter_code
_entity_poly.pdbx_strand_id
1 'polypeptide(L)'
;MPPFWTLCVLFLWTCCYPFRVKIRHLPIFRSKILIDYVKGSTKLWLLLQNQSISGHFHDMNQEISTLLDVFPLREIHLSEDVKEQVELLRKQSRKSKLSIDKNDDLLRLKLYSFLNEFENGRIPDRNQLYSFFVEKLRICNVKSYRDEIEFLEEQIVNHDGDIEPTASVLNGFVALMRYCRFLLFRFEDEDGELGKWKRRTTKKGLITREIADTFITIPKDFCCPISLDLMQDPVIVSTGQTYERASIARWVEEGHSTCPKTGQMLVHTKLVPNRALRNLILQWCMANGIPYDPPENADYSSECAVSALPSKAAMEATKATAGLLVEHLANGTPRAQTVAAREIRLLAKTGRENRACIAEAGAIPLLKRLLLSSDACAQENSVTAMLNLSIYDKNKSRIMDVEGCLGTIVGVLRYGHTTEARENAAATLFSLSAVHDYKKQIAQEGGAVEALAGLLREGTARGKKDAVTALFNLSTHTENCARMIESGAITALVGALGCEGVSEEAAGALALIVRQPVGAEAVAKEEMAVAGLTGMMRCGTPRGKENAVAALLELCRGGGAAATERVLKAPALASLLQSLLFTGTKRARRKAASLARVFQRCENASLHFGGLGVGYAFAGNSAEPRDTSFAGDVGMPVSISVPVL
;
A
#
# COMPACT_ATOMS: atom_id res chain seq x y z
N MET A 1 3.59 -19.97 39.19
CA MET A 1 4.90 -20.57 39.59
C MET A 1 6.05 -19.59 39.36
N PRO A 2 6.13 -18.48 40.11
CA PRO A 2 7.19 -17.49 39.91
C PRO A 2 8.50 -17.67 40.67
N PRO A 3 8.63 -18.40 41.80
CA PRO A 3 9.89 -18.34 42.56
C PRO A 3 10.99 -19.24 42.03
N PHE A 4 10.70 -20.29 41.27
CA PHE A 4 11.68 -21.29 40.86
C PHE A 4 12.65 -20.81 39.78
N TRP A 5 12.17 -20.02 38.84
CA TRP A 5 12.97 -19.48 37.73
C TRP A 5 13.89 -18.32 38.16
N THR A 6 13.46 -17.52 39.11
CA THR A 6 14.28 -16.43 39.67
C THR A 6 15.52 -16.94 40.42
N LEU A 7 15.40 -18.06 41.10
CA LEU A 7 16.53 -18.70 41.78
C LEU A 7 17.54 -19.31 40.80
N CYS A 8 17.10 -19.93 39.71
CA CYS A 8 17.99 -20.45 38.66
C CYS A 8 18.77 -19.35 37.95
N VAL A 9 18.14 -18.20 37.68
CA VAL A 9 18.80 -17.06 37.04
C VAL A 9 19.80 -16.37 37.96
N LEU A 10 19.47 -16.20 39.26
CA LEU A 10 20.38 -15.62 40.24
C LEU A 10 21.58 -16.52 40.54
N PHE A 11 21.38 -17.85 40.52
CA PHE A 11 22.43 -18.81 40.85
C PHE A 11 23.51 -18.92 39.76
N LEU A 12 23.11 -18.82 38.49
CA LEU A 12 24.04 -18.81 37.35
C LEU A 12 24.79 -17.48 37.20
N TRP A 13 24.30 -16.41 37.84
CA TRP A 13 24.89 -15.07 37.76
C TRP A 13 26.06 -14.86 38.73
N THR A 14 26.16 -15.65 39.80
CA THR A 14 27.13 -15.43 40.88
C THR A 14 28.42 -16.27 40.81
N CYS A 15 28.49 -17.28 39.93
CA CYS A 15 29.60 -18.25 39.95
C CYS A 15 30.34 -18.40 38.62
N CYS A 16 30.97 -17.35 38.05
CA CYS A 16 31.61 -17.54 36.73
C CYS A 16 32.95 -16.85 36.48
N TYR A 17 33.91 -17.62 36.09
CA TYR A 17 35.20 -17.26 35.44
C TYR A 17 34.99 -16.92 33.92
N PRO A 18 35.78 -15.99 33.32
CA PRO A 18 35.30 -15.20 32.18
C PRO A 18 35.28 -15.86 30.81
N PHE A 19 35.77 -17.06 30.59
CA PHE A 19 35.92 -17.59 29.21
C PHE A 19 34.97 -18.74 28.81
N ARG A 20 34.36 -19.44 29.79
CA ARG A 20 33.38 -20.51 29.50
C ARG A 20 31.90 -20.10 29.66
N VAL A 21 31.64 -18.86 30.01
CA VAL A 21 30.33 -18.33 30.39
C VAL A 21 29.40 -18.05 29.19
N LYS A 22 29.95 -17.67 28.05
CA LYS A 22 29.13 -17.31 26.86
C LYS A 22 28.25 -18.46 26.33
N ILE A 23 28.69 -19.71 26.48
CA ILE A 23 27.94 -20.87 25.96
C ILE A 23 26.80 -21.29 26.92
N ARG A 24 26.93 -21.00 28.21
CA ARG A 24 25.95 -21.44 29.25
C ARG A 24 24.71 -20.53 29.37
N HIS A 25 24.78 -19.28 28.94
CA HIS A 25 23.63 -18.34 28.96
C HIS A 25 22.63 -18.55 27.81
N LEU A 26 23.05 -19.20 26.73
CA LEU A 26 22.25 -19.32 25.50
C LEU A 26 20.91 -20.06 25.71
N PRO A 27 20.84 -21.22 26.37
CA PRO A 27 19.57 -21.92 26.59
C PRO A 27 18.61 -21.17 27.51
N ILE A 28 19.12 -20.50 28.55
CA ILE A 28 18.31 -19.71 29.48
C ILE A 28 17.72 -18.47 28.75
N PHE A 29 18.53 -17.81 27.93
CA PHE A 29 18.08 -16.68 27.13
C PHE A 29 17.05 -17.13 26.10
N ARG A 30 17.27 -18.25 25.40
CA ARG A 30 16.30 -18.86 24.49
C ARG A 30 14.98 -19.22 25.19
N SER A 31 15.08 -19.81 26.40
CA SER A 31 13.90 -20.14 27.20
C SER A 31 13.09 -18.92 27.57
N LYS A 32 13.75 -17.80 27.92
CA LYS A 32 13.07 -16.53 28.18
C LYS A 32 12.36 -16.01 26.93
N ILE A 33 13.04 -15.99 25.78
CA ILE A 33 12.45 -15.57 24.51
C ILE A 33 11.21 -16.40 24.19
N LEU A 34 11.28 -17.73 24.32
CA LEU A 34 10.16 -18.61 24.03
C LEU A 34 8.98 -18.39 24.99
N ILE A 35 9.25 -18.20 26.28
CA ILE A 35 8.22 -17.87 27.27
C ILE A 35 7.57 -16.52 26.97
N ASP A 36 8.36 -15.52 26.61
CA ASP A 36 7.86 -14.19 26.27
C ASP A 36 7.07 -14.23 24.96
N TYR A 37 7.50 -15.04 23.98
CA TYR A 37 6.75 -15.33 22.76
C TYR A 37 5.39 -15.95 23.07
N VAL A 38 5.33 -17.01 23.88
CA VAL A 38 4.08 -17.67 24.27
C VAL A 38 3.16 -16.70 25.01
N LYS A 39 3.70 -15.88 25.93
CA LYS A 39 2.92 -14.86 26.65
C LYS A 39 2.37 -13.76 25.75
N GLY A 40 3.11 -13.41 24.69
CA GLY A 40 2.73 -12.37 23.74
C GLY A 40 1.82 -12.86 22.61
N SER A 41 1.63 -14.17 22.48
CA SER A 41 0.84 -14.79 21.41
C SER A 41 -0.62 -14.94 21.78
N THR A 42 -1.49 -14.98 20.76
CA THR A 42 -2.94 -15.18 20.94
C THR A 42 -3.28 -16.65 21.12
N LYS A 43 -4.49 -16.93 21.65
CA LYS A 43 -4.92 -18.31 21.95
C LYS A 43 -5.03 -19.17 20.69
N LEU A 44 -5.58 -18.61 19.62
CA LEU A 44 -5.73 -19.32 18.36
C LEU A 44 -4.36 -19.66 17.76
N TRP A 45 -3.45 -18.69 17.78
CA TRP A 45 -2.08 -18.89 17.31
C TRP A 45 -1.33 -19.97 18.10
N LEU A 46 -1.44 -19.94 19.43
CA LEU A 46 -0.84 -20.96 20.28
C LEU A 46 -1.39 -22.37 19.98
N LEU A 47 -2.69 -22.46 19.67
CA LEU A 47 -3.31 -23.72 19.28
C LEU A 47 -2.77 -24.23 17.93
N LEU A 48 -2.61 -23.31 16.96
CA LEU A 48 -2.04 -23.65 15.63
C LEU A 48 -0.58 -24.09 15.73
N GLN A 49 0.19 -23.48 16.62
CA GLN A 49 1.62 -23.69 16.79
C GLN A 49 1.97 -24.70 17.90
N ASN A 50 0.99 -25.39 18.50
CA ASN A 50 1.21 -26.23 19.69
C ASN A 50 2.31 -27.29 19.49
N GLN A 51 2.42 -27.90 18.30
CA GLN A 51 3.45 -28.90 17.98
C GLN A 51 4.84 -28.26 17.89
N SER A 52 4.97 -27.16 17.18
CA SER A 52 6.24 -26.44 17.02
C SER A 52 6.74 -25.90 18.37
N ILE A 53 5.85 -25.29 19.16
CA ILE A 53 6.18 -24.76 20.49
C ILE A 53 6.60 -25.90 21.43
N SER A 54 5.89 -27.03 21.43
CA SER A 54 6.25 -28.19 22.22
C SER A 54 7.62 -28.77 21.81
N GLY A 55 7.91 -28.81 20.50
CA GLY A 55 9.22 -29.20 19.97
C GLY A 55 10.35 -28.31 20.52
N HIS A 56 10.20 -27.00 20.42
CA HIS A 56 11.19 -26.05 20.93
C HIS A 56 11.41 -26.16 22.44
N PHE A 57 10.36 -26.40 23.24
CA PHE A 57 10.49 -26.65 24.65
C PHE A 57 11.23 -27.98 24.94
N HIS A 58 10.96 -29.02 24.12
CA HIS A 58 11.65 -30.30 24.25
C HIS A 58 13.15 -30.16 23.95
N ASP A 59 13.52 -29.50 22.86
CA ASP A 59 14.91 -29.28 22.47
C ASP A 59 15.66 -28.47 23.53
N MET A 60 15.05 -27.41 24.05
CA MET A 60 15.64 -26.65 25.16
C MET A 60 15.82 -27.47 26.44
N ASN A 61 14.85 -28.33 26.76
CA ASN A 61 14.98 -29.21 27.93
C ASN A 61 16.12 -30.20 27.75
N GLN A 62 16.33 -30.72 26.53
CA GLN A 62 17.50 -31.57 26.24
C GLN A 62 18.80 -30.79 26.33
N GLU A 63 18.88 -29.56 25.81
CA GLU A 63 20.06 -28.70 25.95
C GLU A 63 20.38 -28.45 27.44
N ILE A 64 19.38 -28.10 28.25
CA ILE A 64 19.53 -27.87 29.69
C ILE A 64 19.98 -29.15 30.39
N SER A 65 19.40 -30.32 30.07
CA SER A 65 19.78 -31.59 30.62
C SER A 65 21.25 -31.90 30.33
N THR A 66 21.68 -31.71 29.09
CA THR A 66 23.08 -31.91 28.67
C THR A 66 24.04 -30.99 29.42
N LEU A 67 23.67 -29.71 29.58
CA LEU A 67 24.48 -28.75 30.32
C LEU A 67 24.61 -29.12 31.80
N LEU A 68 23.51 -29.56 32.42
CA LEU A 68 23.51 -30.03 33.82
C LEU A 68 24.36 -31.28 33.98
N ASP A 69 24.39 -32.18 32.99
CA ASP A 69 25.18 -33.40 33.02
C ASP A 69 26.69 -33.15 32.95
N VAL A 70 27.10 -32.18 32.16
CA VAL A 70 28.51 -31.77 32.00
C VAL A 70 28.96 -30.79 33.09
N PHE A 71 28.06 -30.34 33.97
CA PHE A 71 28.39 -29.37 35.01
C PHE A 71 29.28 -30.00 36.11
N PRO A 72 30.50 -29.47 36.35
CA PRO A 72 31.48 -30.10 37.29
C PRO A 72 31.16 -29.73 38.73
N LEU A 73 30.10 -30.32 39.30
CA LEU A 73 29.64 -30.04 40.67
C LEU A 73 30.68 -30.30 41.74
N ARG A 74 31.63 -31.24 41.48
CA ARG A 74 32.66 -31.63 42.44
C ARG A 74 33.85 -30.66 42.50
N GLU A 75 34.03 -29.88 41.42
CA GLU A 75 35.17 -28.97 41.27
C GLU A 75 34.82 -27.53 41.71
N ILE A 76 33.54 -27.28 41.97
CA ILE A 76 33.04 -25.94 42.31
C ILE A 76 32.71 -25.92 43.80
N HIS A 77 33.22 -24.93 44.53
CA HIS A 77 32.89 -24.69 45.93
C HIS A 77 31.47 -24.13 46.08
N LEU A 78 30.48 -25.02 46.17
CA LEU A 78 29.07 -24.70 46.40
C LEU A 78 28.64 -25.27 47.76
N SER A 79 27.63 -24.62 48.38
CA SER A 79 26.99 -25.20 49.56
C SER A 79 26.30 -26.54 49.21
N GLU A 80 26.20 -27.45 50.19
CA GLU A 80 25.57 -28.76 49.95
C GLU A 80 24.10 -28.61 49.50
N ASP A 81 23.35 -27.65 50.05
CA ASP A 81 21.97 -27.35 49.64
C ASP A 81 21.87 -27.04 48.13
N VAL A 82 22.84 -26.30 47.61
CA VAL A 82 22.88 -25.91 46.21
C VAL A 82 23.25 -27.10 45.32
N LYS A 83 24.18 -27.96 45.78
CA LYS A 83 24.53 -29.19 45.06
C LYS A 83 23.32 -30.12 44.96
N GLU A 84 22.58 -30.27 46.06
CA GLU A 84 21.35 -31.08 46.11
C GLU A 84 20.28 -30.52 45.13
N GLN A 85 20.09 -29.21 45.11
CA GLN A 85 19.16 -28.58 44.15
C GLN A 85 19.55 -28.81 42.68
N VAL A 86 20.84 -28.72 42.34
CA VAL A 86 21.32 -29.00 40.99
C VAL A 86 21.13 -30.47 40.61
N GLU A 87 21.39 -31.41 41.55
CA GLU A 87 21.12 -32.82 41.30
C GLU A 87 19.63 -33.13 41.15
N LEU A 88 18.77 -32.43 41.91
CA LEU A 88 17.32 -32.52 41.73
C LEU A 88 16.87 -32.00 40.35
N LEU A 89 17.37 -30.84 39.93
CA LEU A 89 17.13 -30.29 38.60
C LEU A 89 17.60 -31.25 37.50
N ARG A 90 18.76 -31.83 37.63
CA ARG A 90 19.30 -32.86 36.71
C ARG A 90 18.33 -34.04 36.57
N LYS A 91 17.85 -34.57 37.71
CA LYS A 91 16.86 -35.66 37.71
C LYS A 91 15.52 -35.25 37.10
N GLN A 92 15.05 -34.03 37.38
CA GLN A 92 13.80 -33.51 36.85
C GLN A 92 13.88 -33.28 35.34
N SER A 93 14.96 -32.66 34.84
CA SER A 93 15.17 -32.41 33.41
C SER A 93 15.22 -33.72 32.61
N ARG A 94 15.87 -34.76 33.11
CA ARG A 94 15.91 -36.09 32.48
C ARG A 94 14.54 -36.79 32.46
N LYS A 95 13.72 -36.58 33.50
CA LYS A 95 12.39 -37.21 33.62
C LYS A 95 11.28 -36.45 32.92
N SER A 96 11.46 -35.16 32.63
CA SER A 96 10.43 -34.36 32.04
C SER A 96 10.19 -34.77 30.58
N LYS A 97 9.01 -35.34 30.33
CA LYS A 97 8.50 -35.58 28.98
C LYS A 97 7.50 -34.46 28.67
N LEU A 98 7.87 -33.58 27.75
CA LEU A 98 6.97 -32.60 27.24
C LEU A 98 6.07 -33.26 26.19
N SER A 99 4.79 -33.33 26.47
CA SER A 99 3.78 -33.86 25.55
C SER A 99 2.69 -32.82 25.35
N ILE A 100 2.16 -32.77 24.16
CA ILE A 100 0.99 -31.93 23.85
C ILE A 100 -0.20 -32.51 24.63
N ASP A 101 -1.04 -31.62 25.21
CA ASP A 101 -2.31 -32.07 25.79
C ASP A 101 -3.20 -32.63 24.70
N LYS A 102 -3.75 -33.82 24.94
CA LYS A 102 -4.65 -34.48 23.99
C LYS A 102 -5.88 -33.61 23.68
N ASN A 103 -6.36 -32.81 24.65
CA ASN A 103 -7.47 -31.89 24.43
C ASN A 103 -7.08 -30.77 23.48
N ASP A 104 -5.89 -30.20 23.59
CA ASP A 104 -5.42 -29.14 22.70
C ASP A 104 -5.22 -29.67 21.27
N ASP A 105 -4.73 -30.89 21.12
CA ASP A 105 -4.62 -31.50 19.79
C ASP A 105 -5.99 -31.78 19.16
N LEU A 106 -6.94 -32.25 19.94
CA LEU A 106 -8.33 -32.39 19.47
C LEU A 106 -8.97 -31.06 19.10
N LEU A 107 -8.71 -30.00 19.87
CA LEU A 107 -9.18 -28.65 19.54
C LEU A 107 -8.56 -28.16 18.23
N ARG A 108 -7.25 -28.39 18.03
CA ARG A 108 -6.57 -28.06 16.78
C ARG A 108 -7.19 -28.78 15.58
N LEU A 109 -7.42 -30.09 15.69
CA LEU A 109 -8.09 -30.87 14.63
C LEU A 109 -9.49 -30.36 14.34
N LYS A 110 -10.27 -30.01 15.39
CA LYS A 110 -11.61 -29.43 15.19
C LYS A 110 -11.57 -28.07 14.50
N LEU A 111 -10.56 -27.24 14.82
CA LEU A 111 -10.35 -25.96 14.15
C LEU A 111 -10.11 -26.15 12.64
N TYR A 112 -9.25 -27.09 12.25
CA TYR A 112 -9.03 -27.43 10.84
C TYR A 112 -10.27 -28.02 10.19
N SER A 113 -11.13 -28.75 10.93
CA SER A 113 -12.39 -29.28 10.38
C SER A 113 -13.33 -28.19 9.91
N PHE A 114 -13.37 -27.02 10.56
CA PHE A 114 -14.19 -25.88 10.12
C PHE A 114 -13.68 -25.30 8.79
N LEU A 115 -12.36 -25.22 8.60
CA LEU A 115 -11.82 -24.83 7.29
C LEU A 115 -12.18 -25.86 6.21
N ASN A 116 -12.11 -27.13 6.53
CA ASN A 116 -12.47 -28.19 5.59
C ASN A 116 -13.96 -28.18 5.22
N GLU A 117 -14.83 -27.78 6.14
CA GLU A 117 -16.26 -27.56 5.83
C GLU A 117 -16.42 -26.47 4.77
N PHE A 118 -15.75 -25.31 4.94
CA PHE A 118 -15.73 -24.26 3.93
C PHE A 118 -15.09 -24.69 2.62
N GLU A 119 -14.00 -25.47 2.65
CA GLU A 119 -13.36 -26.03 1.46
C GLU A 119 -14.32 -26.91 0.64
N ASN A 120 -15.23 -27.61 1.34
CA ASN A 120 -16.30 -28.41 0.73
C ASN A 120 -17.58 -27.61 0.41
N GLY A 121 -17.54 -26.28 0.54
CA GLY A 121 -18.68 -25.41 0.26
C GLY A 121 -19.82 -25.51 1.31
N ARG A 122 -19.52 -26.01 2.51
CA ARG A 122 -20.48 -26.12 3.61
C ARG A 122 -20.21 -25.01 4.63
N ILE A 123 -21.25 -24.40 5.14
CA ILE A 123 -21.13 -23.41 6.20
C ILE A 123 -21.18 -24.16 7.53
N PRO A 124 -20.19 -24.01 8.41
CA PRO A 124 -20.17 -24.64 9.73
C PRO A 124 -21.35 -24.22 10.59
N ASP A 125 -21.90 -25.16 11.38
CA ASP A 125 -23.04 -24.87 12.25
C ASP A 125 -22.72 -23.85 13.34
N ARG A 126 -23.64 -22.90 13.55
CA ARG A 126 -23.48 -21.79 14.51
C ARG A 126 -23.23 -22.30 15.93
N ASN A 127 -23.95 -23.34 16.37
CA ASN A 127 -23.82 -23.85 17.74
C ASN A 127 -22.46 -24.51 17.96
N GLN A 128 -21.94 -25.20 16.94
CA GLN A 128 -20.58 -25.78 16.99
C GLN A 128 -19.51 -24.70 17.06
N LEU A 129 -19.66 -23.62 16.27
CA LEU A 129 -18.74 -22.48 16.30
C LEU A 129 -18.81 -21.77 17.66
N TYR A 130 -20.00 -21.55 18.20
CA TYR A 130 -20.18 -20.97 19.53
C TYR A 130 -19.51 -21.80 20.63
N SER A 131 -19.81 -23.10 20.68
CA SER A 131 -19.19 -23.99 21.67
C SER A 131 -17.67 -24.03 21.54
N PHE A 132 -17.14 -24.01 20.34
CA PHE A 132 -15.71 -24.03 20.11
C PHE A 132 -15.03 -22.71 20.50
N PHE A 133 -15.45 -21.58 19.93
CA PHE A 133 -14.76 -20.32 20.13
C PHE A 133 -15.08 -19.66 21.46
N VAL A 134 -16.34 -19.68 21.87
CA VAL A 134 -16.79 -18.97 23.10
C VAL A 134 -16.57 -19.81 24.34
N GLU A 135 -17.05 -21.08 24.35
CA GLU A 135 -16.99 -21.91 25.55
C GLU A 135 -15.59 -22.51 25.79
N LYS A 136 -14.97 -23.10 24.74
CA LYS A 136 -13.67 -23.78 24.87
C LYS A 136 -12.50 -22.81 24.79
N LEU A 137 -12.41 -21.99 23.72
CA LEU A 137 -11.30 -21.05 23.56
C LEU A 137 -11.49 -19.78 24.40
N ARG A 138 -12.69 -19.53 24.94
CA ARG A 138 -13.04 -18.34 25.73
C ARG A 138 -12.71 -17.04 24.99
N ILE A 139 -13.01 -16.97 23.69
CA ILE A 139 -13.00 -15.77 22.89
C ILE A 139 -14.44 -15.22 22.93
N CYS A 140 -14.76 -14.43 23.96
CA CYS A 140 -16.15 -14.14 24.33
C CYS A 140 -16.66 -12.78 23.88
N ASN A 141 -15.86 -11.96 23.20
CA ASN A 141 -16.25 -10.61 22.81
C ASN A 141 -15.61 -10.18 21.49
N VAL A 142 -16.19 -9.15 20.89
CA VAL A 142 -15.74 -8.58 19.61
C VAL A 142 -14.27 -8.13 19.64
N LYS A 143 -13.82 -7.59 20.78
CA LYS A 143 -12.43 -7.14 20.95
C LYS A 143 -11.45 -8.31 20.85
N SER A 144 -11.72 -9.41 21.57
CA SER A 144 -10.86 -10.61 21.52
C SER A 144 -10.78 -11.18 20.09
N TYR A 145 -11.89 -11.16 19.33
CA TYR A 145 -11.87 -11.57 17.92
C TYR A 145 -11.02 -10.64 17.04
N ARG A 146 -11.09 -9.33 17.28
CA ARG A 146 -10.24 -8.36 16.56
C ARG A 146 -8.77 -8.57 16.87
N ASP A 147 -8.43 -8.77 18.14
CA ASP A 147 -7.04 -9.00 18.58
C ASP A 147 -6.47 -10.29 17.92
N GLU A 148 -7.27 -11.36 17.83
CA GLU A 148 -6.88 -12.60 17.13
C GLU A 148 -6.70 -12.39 15.62
N ILE A 149 -7.62 -11.68 14.97
CA ILE A 149 -7.54 -11.37 13.52
C ILE A 149 -6.30 -10.52 13.23
N GLU A 150 -6.10 -9.43 13.97
CA GLU A 150 -4.95 -8.53 13.80
C GLU A 150 -3.62 -9.27 13.99
N PHE A 151 -3.57 -10.15 15.00
CA PHE A 151 -2.39 -10.96 15.24
C PHE A 151 -2.10 -11.93 14.08
N LEU A 152 -3.13 -12.62 13.57
CA LEU A 152 -2.96 -13.52 12.41
C LEU A 152 -2.56 -12.77 11.15
N GLU A 153 -3.11 -11.59 10.90
CA GLU A 153 -2.73 -10.73 9.78
C GLU A 153 -1.27 -10.28 9.89
N GLU A 154 -0.80 -9.93 11.11
CA GLU A 154 0.60 -9.62 11.36
C GLU A 154 1.52 -10.83 11.08
N GLN A 155 1.10 -12.04 11.48
CA GLN A 155 1.85 -13.26 11.18
C GLN A 155 1.91 -13.54 9.66
N ILE A 156 0.84 -13.28 8.91
CA ILE A 156 0.83 -13.46 7.44
C ILE A 156 1.82 -12.51 6.77
N VAL A 157 1.88 -11.24 7.21
CA VAL A 157 2.83 -10.24 6.67
C VAL A 157 4.29 -10.64 6.97
N ASN A 158 4.54 -11.21 8.14
CA ASN A 158 5.87 -11.61 8.60
C ASN A 158 6.22 -13.08 8.24
N HIS A 159 5.39 -13.74 7.41
CA HIS A 159 5.50 -15.16 7.14
C HIS A 159 6.75 -15.48 6.28
N ASP A 160 7.72 -16.16 6.86
CA ASP A 160 8.77 -16.86 6.11
C ASP A 160 8.21 -18.17 5.56
N GLY A 161 8.43 -18.42 4.25
CA GLY A 161 7.75 -19.49 3.50
C GLY A 161 7.87 -20.92 4.04
N ASP A 162 8.74 -21.17 5.00
CA ASP A 162 9.03 -22.49 5.59
C ASP A 162 8.28 -22.76 6.91
N ILE A 163 7.43 -21.83 7.37
CA ILE A 163 6.71 -21.97 8.66
C ILE A 163 5.31 -22.53 8.42
N GLU A 164 4.94 -23.62 9.08
CA GLU A 164 3.56 -24.10 9.14
C GLU A 164 2.78 -23.42 10.29
N PRO A 165 1.47 -23.09 10.07
CA PRO A 165 0.67 -23.26 8.86
C PRO A 165 1.00 -22.24 7.79
N THR A 166 0.87 -22.62 6.51
CA THR A 166 1.16 -21.75 5.37
C THR A 166 0.30 -20.48 5.36
N ALA A 167 0.77 -19.41 4.72
CA ALA A 167 0.03 -18.15 4.59
C ALA A 167 -1.38 -18.35 3.99
N SER A 168 -1.57 -19.32 3.10
CA SER A 168 -2.89 -19.67 2.54
C SER A 168 -3.85 -20.20 3.60
N VAL A 169 -3.37 -21.07 4.49
CA VAL A 169 -4.16 -21.61 5.61
C VAL A 169 -4.47 -20.52 6.63
N LEU A 170 -3.49 -19.65 6.94
CA LEU A 170 -3.69 -18.51 7.83
C LEU A 170 -4.75 -17.55 7.29
N ASN A 171 -4.75 -17.25 6.00
CA ASN A 171 -5.81 -16.49 5.35
C ASN A 171 -7.20 -17.14 5.50
N GLY A 172 -7.26 -18.48 5.46
CA GLY A 172 -8.48 -19.25 5.75
C GLY A 172 -8.96 -19.00 7.19
N PHE A 173 -8.05 -19.04 8.17
CA PHE A 173 -8.40 -18.77 9.57
C PHE A 173 -8.82 -17.33 9.82
N VAL A 174 -8.17 -16.36 9.19
CA VAL A 174 -8.60 -14.94 9.24
C VAL A 174 -10.02 -14.78 8.71
N ALA A 175 -10.34 -15.42 7.57
CA ALA A 175 -11.68 -15.39 6.99
C ALA A 175 -12.72 -16.06 7.90
N LEU A 176 -12.38 -17.24 8.48
CA LEU A 176 -13.22 -17.93 9.45
C LEU A 176 -13.47 -17.06 10.70
N MET A 177 -12.44 -16.43 11.26
CA MET A 177 -12.57 -15.57 12.44
C MET A 177 -13.43 -14.36 12.16
N ARG A 178 -13.32 -13.73 10.98
CA ARG A 178 -14.21 -12.65 10.55
C ARG A 178 -15.66 -13.13 10.45
N TYR A 179 -15.88 -14.30 9.85
CA TYR A 179 -17.21 -14.91 9.76
C TYR A 179 -17.82 -15.15 11.17
N CYS A 180 -17.06 -15.80 12.06
CA CYS A 180 -17.50 -16.10 13.43
C CYS A 180 -17.83 -14.83 14.21
N ARG A 181 -17.05 -13.77 14.07
CA ARG A 181 -17.28 -12.49 14.73
C ARG A 181 -18.67 -11.95 14.39
N PHE A 182 -19.07 -11.94 13.10
CA PHE A 182 -20.37 -11.41 12.68
C PHE A 182 -21.53 -12.37 12.96
N LEU A 183 -21.28 -13.68 12.92
CA LEU A 183 -22.29 -14.68 13.21
C LEU A 183 -22.64 -14.76 14.70
N LEU A 184 -21.64 -14.70 15.59
CA LEU A 184 -21.80 -14.99 17.01
C LEU A 184 -22.07 -13.73 17.84
N PHE A 185 -21.47 -12.61 17.50
CA PHE A 185 -21.62 -11.34 18.20
C PHE A 185 -22.37 -10.39 17.29
N ARG A 186 -23.66 -10.20 17.58
CA ARG A 186 -24.46 -9.18 16.89
C ARG A 186 -23.70 -7.86 16.88
N PHE A 187 -24.01 -6.96 15.94
CA PHE A 187 -23.37 -5.65 15.73
C PHE A 187 -23.51 -4.70 16.95
N GLU A 188 -23.32 -5.23 18.14
CA GLU A 188 -23.29 -4.48 19.39
C GLU A 188 -21.88 -3.90 19.54
N ASP A 189 -21.68 -2.65 19.11
CA ASP A 189 -20.50 -1.90 19.51
C ASP A 189 -20.62 -1.61 21.01
N GLU A 190 -19.62 -2.04 21.78
CA GLU A 190 -19.40 -1.51 23.12
C GLU A 190 -19.23 0.00 22.99
N ASP A 191 -20.02 0.75 23.76
CA ASP A 191 -20.05 2.20 23.79
C ASP A 191 -18.65 2.77 23.98
N GLY A 192 -18.23 3.64 23.08
CA GLY A 192 -17.23 4.65 23.40
C GLY A 192 -16.05 4.90 22.45
N GLU A 193 -15.82 4.18 21.34
CA GLU A 193 -14.72 4.51 20.46
C GLU A 193 -15.08 4.70 18.97
N LEU A 194 -16.10 5.52 18.72
CA LEU A 194 -16.44 5.92 17.34
C LEU A 194 -15.44 6.90 16.71
N GLY A 195 -14.37 7.27 17.40
CA GLY A 195 -13.56 8.42 17.00
C GLY A 195 -12.05 8.28 16.94
N LYS A 196 -11.42 7.16 17.30
CA LYS A 196 -9.95 7.12 17.33
C LYS A 196 -9.37 5.78 16.87
N TRP A 197 -9.41 5.52 15.58
CA TRP A 197 -8.44 4.64 14.94
C TRP A 197 -7.07 5.35 14.85
N LYS A 198 -6.43 5.58 16.00
CA LYS A 198 -4.98 5.69 16.02
C LYS A 198 -4.46 4.26 15.84
N ARG A 199 -3.77 4.00 14.72
CA ARG A 199 -2.82 2.89 14.64
C ARG A 199 -2.11 2.85 15.99
N ARG A 200 -2.40 1.84 16.79
CA ARG A 200 -1.51 1.45 17.86
C ARG A 200 -0.28 0.91 17.15
N THR A 201 0.66 1.80 16.86
CA THR A 201 2.05 1.38 16.79
C THR A 201 2.30 0.69 18.12
N THR A 202 2.34 -0.62 18.08
CA THR A 202 2.68 -1.45 19.22
C THR A 202 3.97 -0.89 19.77
N LYS A 203 3.93 -0.40 21.01
CA LYS A 203 5.12 0.00 21.79
C LYS A 203 6.01 -1.22 22.11
N LYS A 204 6.22 -2.13 21.17
CA LYS A 204 7.26 -3.17 21.22
C LYS A 204 8.66 -2.62 20.94
N GLY A 205 8.77 -1.32 20.57
CA GLY A 205 10.05 -0.65 20.38
C GLY A 205 10.70 -0.08 21.64
N LEU A 206 10.04 -0.12 22.81
CA LEU A 206 10.57 0.50 24.02
C LEU A 206 11.31 -0.45 24.99
N ILE A 207 11.09 -1.76 24.87
CA ILE A 207 11.83 -2.75 25.69
C ILE A 207 13.18 -3.09 25.08
N THR A 208 13.34 -2.95 23.76
CA THR A 208 14.61 -3.15 23.06
C THR A 208 15.61 -2.02 23.24
N ARG A 209 15.20 -0.84 23.70
CA ARG A 209 16.08 0.33 23.81
C ARG A 209 16.93 0.31 25.11
N GLU A 210 16.50 -0.36 26.16
CA GLU A 210 17.28 -0.52 27.39
C GLU A 210 18.29 -1.69 27.34
N ILE A 211 18.17 -2.60 26.34
CA ILE A 211 19.12 -3.70 26.13
C ILE A 211 20.17 -3.34 25.06
N ALA A 212 19.98 -2.26 24.30
CA ALA A 212 20.84 -1.86 23.19
C ALA A 212 22.18 -1.24 23.59
N ASP A 213 22.39 -0.89 24.88
CA ASP A 213 23.65 -0.32 25.34
C ASP A 213 24.76 -1.34 25.63
N THR A 214 24.54 -2.63 25.36
CA THR A 214 25.56 -3.67 25.52
C THR A 214 25.89 -4.29 24.16
N PHE A 215 26.87 -3.73 23.47
CA PHE A 215 27.64 -4.34 22.35
C PHE A 215 26.81 -5.10 21.31
N ILE A 216 26.14 -4.36 20.42
CA ILE A 216 25.52 -4.94 19.22
C ILE A 216 26.63 -5.42 18.30
N THR A 217 26.91 -6.73 18.30
CA THR A 217 27.80 -7.33 17.32
C THR A 217 27.01 -7.64 16.07
N ILE A 218 27.21 -6.87 15.00
CA ILE A 218 26.57 -7.14 13.70
C ILE A 218 26.96 -8.55 13.25
N PRO A 219 26.02 -9.44 12.90
CA PRO A 219 26.32 -10.76 12.38
C PRO A 219 27.25 -10.66 11.16
N LYS A 220 28.32 -11.46 11.13
CA LYS A 220 29.30 -11.41 10.04
C LYS A 220 28.69 -11.66 8.67
N ASP A 221 27.60 -12.42 8.61
CA ASP A 221 26.88 -12.74 7.38
C ASP A 221 26.06 -11.56 6.83
N PHE A 222 25.84 -10.52 7.64
CA PHE A 222 25.16 -9.29 7.23
C PHE A 222 26.13 -8.22 6.70
N CYS A 223 27.43 -8.43 6.91
CA CYS A 223 28.47 -7.52 6.43
C CYS A 223 28.99 -7.97 5.07
N CYS A 224 29.21 -7.00 4.17
CA CYS A 224 29.82 -7.26 2.88
C CYS A 224 31.29 -7.70 3.06
N PRO A 225 31.73 -8.81 2.46
CA PRO A 225 33.12 -9.25 2.56
C PRO A 225 34.17 -8.30 1.97
N ILE A 226 33.74 -7.32 1.14
CA ILE A 226 34.61 -6.31 0.51
C ILE A 226 34.68 -5.05 1.36
N SER A 227 33.51 -4.44 1.68
CA SER A 227 33.47 -3.17 2.44
C SER A 227 33.49 -3.36 3.95
N LEU A 228 33.18 -4.54 4.43
CA LEU A 228 33.02 -4.90 5.86
C LEU A 228 31.86 -4.17 6.56
N ASP A 229 31.07 -3.39 5.82
CA ASP A 229 29.89 -2.68 6.30
C ASP A 229 28.64 -3.54 6.17
N LEU A 230 27.58 -3.15 6.90
CA LEU A 230 26.27 -3.74 6.81
C LEU A 230 25.71 -3.58 5.38
N MET A 231 25.34 -4.69 4.72
CA MET A 231 24.84 -4.66 3.35
C MET A 231 23.46 -4.01 3.27
N GLN A 232 23.31 -3.04 2.36
CA GLN A 232 22.04 -2.37 2.06
C GLN A 232 21.35 -2.95 0.82
N ASP A 233 22.12 -3.36 -0.18
CA ASP A 233 21.64 -4.04 -1.38
C ASP A 233 22.45 -5.32 -1.65
N PRO A 234 22.22 -6.40 -0.86
CA PRO A 234 22.94 -7.64 -1.00
C PRO A 234 22.62 -8.35 -2.32
N VAL A 235 23.66 -8.74 -3.06
CA VAL A 235 23.58 -9.48 -4.32
C VAL A 235 24.43 -10.73 -4.30
N ILE A 236 23.94 -11.79 -4.95
CA ILE A 236 24.64 -13.07 -5.11
C ILE A 236 25.38 -13.07 -6.45
N VAL A 237 26.64 -13.49 -6.43
CA VAL A 237 27.44 -13.75 -7.63
C VAL A 237 27.40 -15.25 -8.01
N SER A 238 27.94 -15.60 -9.19
CA SER A 238 27.91 -16.98 -9.72
C SER A 238 28.52 -18.06 -8.83
N THR A 239 29.35 -17.68 -7.84
CA THR A 239 29.93 -18.59 -6.84
C THR A 239 29.02 -18.82 -5.61
N GLY A 240 27.82 -18.23 -5.58
CA GLY A 240 26.89 -18.30 -4.45
C GLY A 240 27.26 -17.37 -3.27
N GLN A 241 28.33 -16.58 -3.35
CA GLN A 241 28.68 -15.61 -2.31
C GLN A 241 27.88 -14.33 -2.47
N THR A 242 27.55 -13.69 -1.34
CA THR A 242 26.79 -12.44 -1.28
C THR A 242 27.71 -11.25 -0.96
N TYR A 243 27.46 -10.14 -1.62
CA TYR A 243 28.21 -8.87 -1.49
C TYR A 243 27.25 -7.69 -1.57
N GLU A 244 27.69 -6.53 -1.10
CA GLU A 244 27.03 -5.26 -1.41
C GLU A 244 27.15 -4.98 -2.93
N ARG A 245 26.03 -4.62 -3.59
CA ARG A 245 25.98 -4.40 -5.04
C ARG A 245 27.05 -3.41 -5.51
N ALA A 246 27.14 -2.25 -4.86
CA ALA A 246 28.09 -1.21 -5.23
C ALA A 246 29.55 -1.68 -5.13
N SER A 247 29.86 -2.50 -4.12
CA SER A 247 31.21 -3.01 -3.89
C SER A 247 31.63 -4.05 -4.92
N ILE A 248 30.76 -5.02 -5.23
CA ILE A 248 31.08 -6.07 -6.21
C ILE A 248 30.99 -5.57 -7.65
N ALA A 249 30.13 -4.60 -7.94
CA ALA A 249 30.09 -3.96 -9.27
C ALA A 249 31.40 -3.26 -9.57
N ARG A 250 31.92 -2.45 -8.62
CA ARG A 250 33.23 -1.80 -8.74
C ARG A 250 34.35 -2.81 -8.95
N TRP A 251 34.37 -3.92 -8.21
CA TRP A 251 35.36 -4.99 -8.37
C TRP A 251 35.37 -5.57 -9.78
N VAL A 252 34.21 -5.77 -10.38
CA VAL A 252 34.07 -6.25 -11.77
C VAL A 252 34.45 -5.16 -12.78
N GLU A 253 34.07 -3.90 -12.54
CA GLU A 253 34.42 -2.74 -13.40
C GLU A 253 35.93 -2.48 -13.44
N GLU A 254 36.64 -2.75 -12.34
CA GLU A 254 38.10 -2.69 -12.25
C GLU A 254 38.81 -3.84 -13.02
N GLY A 255 38.03 -4.71 -13.69
CA GLY A 255 38.55 -5.78 -14.55
C GLY A 255 38.78 -7.12 -13.82
N HIS A 256 38.39 -7.26 -12.58
CA HIS A 256 38.54 -8.50 -11.84
C HIS A 256 37.44 -9.52 -12.23
N SER A 257 37.87 -10.71 -12.64
CA SER A 257 36.97 -11.81 -13.01
C SER A 257 36.86 -12.92 -11.97
N THR A 258 37.34 -12.68 -10.74
CA THR A 258 37.34 -13.65 -9.64
C THR A 258 36.46 -13.19 -8.48
N CYS A 259 35.92 -14.18 -7.74
CA CYS A 259 35.18 -13.92 -6.50
C CYS A 259 36.13 -13.46 -5.39
N PRO A 260 35.96 -12.28 -4.78
CA PRO A 260 36.88 -11.74 -3.78
C PRO A 260 37.09 -12.64 -2.56
N LYS A 261 36.06 -13.40 -2.14
CA LYS A 261 36.11 -14.26 -0.95
C LYS A 261 36.67 -15.65 -1.23
N THR A 262 36.35 -16.24 -2.41
CA THR A 262 36.70 -17.62 -2.73
C THR A 262 37.86 -17.75 -3.71
N GLY A 263 38.23 -16.66 -4.43
CA GLY A 263 39.24 -16.68 -5.49
C GLY A 263 38.80 -17.41 -6.75
N GLN A 264 37.62 -18.00 -6.79
CA GLN A 264 37.10 -18.74 -7.95
C GLN A 264 36.72 -17.79 -9.10
N MET A 265 36.90 -18.23 -10.33
CA MET A 265 36.46 -17.49 -11.51
C MET A 265 34.95 -17.32 -11.52
N LEU A 266 34.48 -16.11 -11.80
CA LEU A 266 33.06 -15.83 -11.99
C LEU A 266 32.62 -16.34 -13.38
N VAL A 267 31.68 -17.30 -13.41
CA VAL A 267 31.16 -17.86 -14.66
C VAL A 267 30.39 -16.80 -15.46
N HIS A 268 29.80 -15.82 -14.77
CA HIS A 268 29.14 -14.66 -15.34
C HIS A 268 29.15 -13.49 -14.35
N THR A 269 29.04 -12.28 -14.86
CA THR A 269 29.01 -11.03 -14.06
C THR A 269 27.60 -10.61 -13.67
N LYS A 270 26.58 -11.43 -13.95
CA LYS A 270 25.18 -11.12 -13.58
C LYS A 270 25.02 -11.17 -12.08
N LEU A 271 24.59 -10.05 -11.48
CA LEU A 271 24.33 -9.89 -10.05
C LEU A 271 22.87 -10.19 -9.76
N VAL A 272 22.59 -11.18 -8.93
CA VAL A 272 21.24 -11.59 -8.54
C VAL A 272 20.93 -11.01 -7.16
N PRO A 273 19.85 -10.20 -6.97
CA PRO A 273 19.49 -9.65 -5.66
C PRO A 273 19.23 -10.75 -4.63
N ASN A 274 19.88 -10.67 -3.46
CA ASN A 274 19.62 -11.56 -2.33
C ASN A 274 18.52 -10.97 -1.44
N ARG A 275 17.28 -11.11 -1.88
CA ARG A 275 16.11 -10.57 -1.18
C ARG A 275 15.91 -11.18 0.21
N ALA A 276 16.21 -12.47 0.37
CA ALA A 276 16.10 -13.16 1.65
C ALA A 276 17.04 -12.54 2.70
N LEU A 277 18.31 -12.37 2.36
CA LEU A 277 19.29 -11.75 3.26
C LEU A 277 18.96 -10.28 3.52
N ARG A 278 18.48 -9.53 2.54
CA ARG A 278 18.02 -8.14 2.70
C ARG A 278 16.90 -8.04 3.74
N ASN A 279 15.91 -8.93 3.67
CA ASN A 279 14.81 -8.96 4.63
C ASN A 279 15.29 -9.33 6.03
N LEU A 280 16.21 -10.28 6.16
CA LEU A 280 16.83 -10.64 7.44
C LEU A 280 17.61 -9.46 8.04
N ILE A 281 18.37 -8.74 7.23
CA ILE A 281 19.10 -7.52 7.66
C ILE A 281 18.09 -6.45 8.10
N LEU A 282 17.04 -6.21 7.32
CA LEU A 282 15.98 -5.24 7.67
C LEU A 282 15.32 -5.58 9.01
N GLN A 283 14.90 -6.84 9.19
CA GLN A 283 14.30 -7.30 10.45
C GLN A 283 15.26 -7.17 11.63
N TRP A 284 16.52 -7.55 11.42
CA TRP A 284 17.55 -7.42 12.45
C TRP A 284 17.82 -5.95 12.80
N CYS A 285 17.92 -5.06 11.82
CA CYS A 285 18.07 -3.62 12.02
C CYS A 285 16.87 -3.02 12.77
N MET A 286 15.64 -3.40 12.37
CA MET A 286 14.42 -2.97 13.07
C MET A 286 14.38 -3.45 14.52
N ALA A 287 14.76 -4.70 14.76
CA ALA A 287 14.82 -5.29 16.11
C ALA A 287 15.87 -4.62 17.01
N ASN A 288 16.94 -4.09 16.43
CA ASN A 288 18.04 -3.44 17.16
C ASN A 288 18.02 -1.91 17.08
N GLY A 289 16.98 -1.31 16.49
CA GLY A 289 16.83 0.15 16.39
C GLY A 289 17.87 0.84 15.50
N ILE A 290 18.48 0.11 14.55
CA ILE A 290 19.46 0.62 13.60
C ILE A 290 18.70 1.18 12.39
N PRO A 291 18.94 2.45 12.00
CA PRO A 291 18.36 2.99 10.78
C PRO A 291 18.90 2.21 9.57
N TYR A 292 18.00 1.69 8.73
CA TYR A 292 18.32 0.94 7.53
C TYR A 292 17.53 1.52 6.36
N ASP A 293 18.23 2.21 5.46
CA ASP A 293 17.66 2.84 4.26
C ASP A 293 18.13 2.06 3.03
N PRO A 294 17.31 1.16 2.48
CA PRO A 294 17.61 0.52 1.21
C PRO A 294 17.51 1.53 0.06
N PRO A 295 18.39 1.48 -0.96
CA PRO A 295 18.36 2.41 -2.09
C PRO A 295 17.01 2.36 -2.83
N GLU A 296 16.44 3.53 -3.12
CA GLU A 296 15.09 3.74 -3.71
C GLU A 296 14.88 3.16 -5.13
N ASN A 297 15.92 2.68 -5.80
CA ASN A 297 15.89 2.17 -7.18
C ASN A 297 15.77 0.65 -7.32
N ALA A 298 15.37 -0.06 -6.29
CA ALA A 298 14.94 -1.44 -6.47
C ALA A 298 13.45 -1.40 -6.82
N ASP A 299 13.11 -1.74 -8.07
CA ASP A 299 11.75 -1.97 -8.54
C ASP A 299 10.90 -2.65 -7.46
N TYR A 300 10.28 -1.85 -6.61
CA TYR A 300 9.11 -2.25 -5.86
C TYR A 300 7.92 -2.24 -6.85
N SER A 301 8.01 -3.06 -7.88
CA SER A 301 6.81 -3.64 -8.40
C SER A 301 6.20 -4.39 -7.22
N SER A 302 5.05 -3.92 -6.81
CA SER A 302 4.11 -4.40 -5.81
C SER A 302 3.72 -5.90 -5.99
N GLU A 303 4.63 -6.77 -6.38
CA GLU A 303 4.43 -8.18 -6.73
C GLU A 303 5.08 -9.16 -5.77
N CYS A 304 5.61 -8.67 -4.64
CA CYS A 304 6.07 -9.56 -3.57
C CYS A 304 5.25 -9.47 -2.27
N ALA A 305 3.99 -9.09 -2.30
CA ALA A 305 2.99 -9.94 -1.71
C ALA A 305 2.82 -11.09 -2.69
N VAL A 306 3.47 -12.21 -2.47
CA VAL A 306 2.97 -13.48 -2.98
C VAL A 306 1.57 -13.54 -2.41
N SER A 307 0.59 -13.09 -3.19
CA SER A 307 -0.80 -13.41 -2.99
C SER A 307 -0.84 -14.92 -3.21
N ALA A 308 -0.56 -15.67 -2.13
CA ALA A 308 -1.03 -17.04 -2.05
C ALA A 308 -2.50 -16.92 -2.44
N LEU A 309 -2.86 -17.46 -3.59
CA LEU A 309 -4.24 -17.49 -4.06
C LEU A 309 -5.07 -17.89 -2.83
N PRO A 310 -6.09 -17.10 -2.45
CA PRO A 310 -6.86 -17.40 -1.26
C PRO A 310 -7.36 -18.84 -1.39
N SER A 311 -7.18 -19.63 -0.33
CA SER A 311 -7.70 -21.00 -0.32
C SER A 311 -9.20 -20.95 -0.61
N LYS A 312 -9.74 -21.99 -1.23
CA LYS A 312 -11.19 -22.07 -1.48
C LYS A 312 -11.98 -21.85 -0.18
N ALA A 313 -11.48 -22.37 0.94
CA ALA A 313 -12.05 -22.12 2.27
C ALA A 313 -12.10 -20.63 2.63
N ALA A 314 -11.01 -19.88 2.39
CA ALA A 314 -10.99 -18.43 2.66
C ALA A 314 -12.01 -17.69 1.81
N MET A 315 -12.16 -18.07 0.55
CA MET A 315 -13.13 -17.46 -0.36
C MET A 315 -14.57 -17.76 0.05
N GLU A 316 -14.89 -19.01 0.40
CA GLU A 316 -16.25 -19.38 0.83
C GLU A 316 -16.60 -18.75 2.19
N ALA A 317 -15.67 -18.69 3.13
CA ALA A 317 -15.87 -17.96 4.40
C ALA A 317 -16.08 -16.45 4.18
N THR A 318 -15.38 -15.86 3.21
CA THR A 318 -15.56 -14.45 2.83
C THR A 318 -16.92 -14.22 2.17
N LYS A 319 -17.39 -15.11 1.29
CA LYS A 319 -18.74 -15.04 0.70
C LYS A 319 -19.81 -15.12 1.79
N ALA A 320 -19.67 -16.06 2.73
CA ALA A 320 -20.59 -16.19 3.86
C ALA A 320 -20.60 -14.91 4.72
N THR A 321 -19.42 -14.32 4.99
CA THR A 321 -19.31 -13.05 5.69
C THR A 321 -20.00 -11.91 4.94
N ALA A 322 -19.77 -11.80 3.62
CA ALA A 322 -20.41 -10.79 2.78
C ALA A 322 -21.95 -10.95 2.80
N GLY A 323 -22.44 -12.18 2.75
CA GLY A 323 -23.87 -12.46 2.87
C GLY A 323 -24.48 -11.95 4.19
N LEU A 324 -23.83 -12.24 5.32
CA LEU A 324 -24.26 -11.73 6.64
C LEU A 324 -24.25 -10.19 6.70
N LEU A 325 -23.22 -9.55 6.18
CA LEU A 325 -23.11 -8.09 6.17
C LEU A 325 -24.20 -7.46 5.30
N VAL A 326 -24.49 -8.04 4.14
CA VAL A 326 -25.54 -7.60 3.23
C VAL A 326 -26.93 -7.79 3.86
N GLU A 327 -27.18 -8.89 4.55
CA GLU A 327 -28.43 -9.11 5.30
C GLU A 327 -28.65 -8.02 6.36
N HIS A 328 -27.61 -7.64 7.09
CA HIS A 328 -27.70 -6.57 8.08
C HIS A 328 -27.84 -5.17 7.45
N LEU A 329 -27.27 -4.94 6.25
CA LEU A 329 -27.56 -3.72 5.49
C LEU A 329 -29.02 -3.64 5.04
N ALA A 330 -29.62 -4.79 4.69
CA ALA A 330 -30.98 -4.84 4.20
C ALA A 330 -32.00 -4.69 5.33
N ASN A 331 -31.83 -5.46 6.41
CA ASN A 331 -32.85 -5.71 7.43
C ASN A 331 -32.47 -5.21 8.84
N GLY A 332 -31.26 -4.70 9.01
CA GLY A 332 -30.74 -4.24 10.30
C GLY A 332 -31.36 -2.91 10.76
N THR A 333 -31.21 -2.61 12.05
CA THR A 333 -31.46 -1.27 12.59
C THR A 333 -30.52 -0.24 11.93
N PRO A 334 -30.84 1.06 11.94
CA PRO A 334 -29.95 2.10 11.38
C PRO A 334 -28.52 2.00 11.90
N ARG A 335 -28.34 1.73 13.20
CA ARG A 335 -27.02 1.53 13.81
C ARG A 335 -26.31 0.28 13.26
N ALA A 336 -27.03 -0.84 13.13
CA ALA A 336 -26.49 -2.07 12.55
C ALA A 336 -26.10 -1.88 11.08
N GLN A 337 -26.88 -1.10 10.32
CA GLN A 337 -26.56 -0.76 8.93
C GLN A 337 -25.28 0.07 8.83
N THR A 338 -25.08 1.06 9.72
CA THR A 338 -23.85 1.87 9.79
C THR A 338 -22.63 0.99 10.08
N VAL A 339 -22.75 0.07 11.06
CA VAL A 339 -21.67 -0.88 11.39
C VAL A 339 -21.41 -1.84 10.23
N ALA A 340 -22.44 -2.36 9.58
CA ALA A 340 -22.30 -3.25 8.43
C ALA A 340 -21.60 -2.54 7.26
N ALA A 341 -21.94 -1.27 6.97
CA ALA A 341 -21.26 -0.47 5.95
C ALA A 341 -19.79 -0.26 6.28
N ARG A 342 -19.46 0.00 7.56
CA ARG A 342 -18.06 0.11 8.03
C ARG A 342 -17.28 -1.19 7.82
N GLU A 343 -17.87 -2.32 8.16
CA GLU A 343 -17.20 -3.62 8.02
C GLU A 343 -17.03 -4.01 6.54
N ILE A 344 -18.01 -3.69 5.69
CA ILE A 344 -17.90 -3.84 4.23
C ILE A 344 -16.75 -2.96 3.70
N ARG A 345 -16.65 -1.70 4.15
CA ARG A 345 -15.52 -0.81 3.82
C ARG A 345 -14.18 -1.47 4.16
N LEU A 346 -14.05 -2.02 5.38
CA LEU A 346 -12.82 -2.67 5.84
C LEU A 346 -12.51 -3.95 5.06
N LEU A 347 -13.52 -4.79 4.79
CA LEU A 347 -13.37 -6.01 4.01
C LEU A 347 -13.00 -5.70 2.55
N ALA A 348 -13.62 -4.71 1.93
CA ALA A 348 -13.32 -4.28 0.56
C ALA A 348 -11.90 -3.71 0.41
N LYS A 349 -11.28 -3.22 1.50
CA LYS A 349 -9.91 -2.71 1.51
C LYS A 349 -8.88 -3.80 1.24
N THR A 350 -9.12 -5.02 1.73
CA THR A 350 -8.11 -6.06 1.92
C THR A 350 -7.84 -6.96 0.70
N GLY A 351 -8.63 -6.90 -0.39
CA GLY A 351 -8.34 -7.74 -1.55
C GLY A 351 -9.33 -7.62 -2.70
N ARG A 352 -8.90 -8.05 -3.88
CA ARG A 352 -9.70 -8.07 -5.10
C ARG A 352 -10.87 -9.04 -4.99
N GLU A 353 -10.62 -10.23 -4.44
CA GLU A 353 -11.61 -11.28 -4.25
C GLU A 353 -12.70 -10.86 -3.28
N ASN A 354 -12.35 -10.17 -2.21
CA ASN A 354 -13.30 -9.62 -1.24
C ASN A 354 -14.23 -8.60 -1.91
N ARG A 355 -13.69 -7.72 -2.76
CA ARG A 355 -14.48 -6.75 -3.54
C ARG A 355 -15.48 -7.44 -4.47
N ALA A 356 -15.05 -8.54 -5.11
CA ALA A 356 -15.93 -9.33 -5.95
C ALA A 356 -17.07 -9.96 -5.13
N CYS A 357 -16.74 -10.68 -4.05
CA CYS A 357 -17.72 -11.35 -3.18
C CYS A 357 -18.77 -10.38 -2.60
N ILE A 358 -18.33 -9.20 -2.14
CA ILE A 358 -19.23 -8.17 -1.58
C ILE A 358 -20.21 -7.67 -2.64
N ALA A 359 -19.74 -7.37 -3.84
CA ALA A 359 -20.59 -6.90 -4.92
C ALA A 359 -21.53 -8.01 -5.43
N GLU A 360 -21.06 -9.28 -5.49
CA GLU A 360 -21.87 -10.44 -5.84
C GLU A 360 -22.96 -10.76 -4.82
N ALA A 361 -22.69 -10.50 -3.55
CA ALA A 361 -23.70 -10.61 -2.49
C ALA A 361 -24.78 -9.53 -2.56
N GLY A 362 -24.66 -8.52 -3.44
CA GLY A 362 -25.68 -7.48 -3.63
C GLY A 362 -25.53 -6.27 -2.72
N ALA A 363 -24.32 -5.96 -2.24
CA ALA A 363 -24.08 -4.82 -1.34
C ALA A 363 -24.33 -3.45 -2.00
N ILE A 364 -24.05 -3.30 -3.31
CA ILE A 364 -24.05 -2.00 -4.03
C ILE A 364 -25.40 -1.25 -3.90
N PRO A 365 -26.57 -1.85 -4.19
CA PRO A 365 -27.86 -1.16 -4.06
C PRO A 365 -28.17 -0.73 -2.62
N LEU A 366 -27.71 -1.51 -1.64
CA LEU A 366 -27.95 -1.20 -0.23
C LEU A 366 -27.03 -0.09 0.27
N LEU A 367 -25.78 -0.11 -0.14
CA LEU A 367 -24.83 1.00 0.12
C LEU A 367 -25.33 2.30 -0.51
N LYS A 368 -25.89 2.26 -1.75
CA LYS A 368 -26.53 3.42 -2.38
C LYS A 368 -27.62 4.03 -1.49
N ARG A 369 -28.45 3.22 -0.86
CA ARG A 369 -29.50 3.73 0.06
C ARG A 369 -28.88 4.50 1.24
N LEU A 370 -27.77 4.01 1.79
CA LEU A 370 -27.08 4.66 2.90
C LEU A 370 -26.30 5.92 2.50
N LEU A 371 -25.98 6.12 1.22
CA LEU A 371 -25.44 7.40 0.74
C LEU A 371 -26.43 8.57 0.97
N LEU A 372 -27.72 8.30 1.05
CA LEU A 372 -28.78 9.27 1.34
C LEU A 372 -29.05 9.40 2.86
N SER A 373 -28.32 8.71 3.71
CA SER A 373 -28.52 8.75 5.16
C SER A 373 -28.17 10.12 5.73
N SER A 374 -28.97 10.57 6.71
CA SER A 374 -28.64 11.75 7.53
C SER A 374 -27.54 11.48 8.56
N ASP A 375 -27.21 10.21 8.83
CA ASP A 375 -26.07 9.84 9.67
C ASP A 375 -24.77 9.99 8.88
N ALA A 376 -23.93 10.93 9.30
CA ALA A 376 -22.65 11.22 8.69
C ALA A 376 -21.72 9.99 8.64
N CYS A 377 -21.73 9.15 9.69
CA CYS A 377 -20.93 7.93 9.74
C CYS A 377 -21.43 6.88 8.73
N ALA A 378 -22.75 6.70 8.61
CA ALA A 378 -23.32 5.79 7.63
C ALA A 378 -23.00 6.23 6.21
N GLN A 379 -23.17 7.51 5.91
CA GLN A 379 -22.86 8.09 4.60
C GLN A 379 -21.39 7.93 4.26
N GLU A 380 -20.45 8.31 5.14
CA GLU A 380 -19.03 8.22 4.91
C GLU A 380 -18.54 6.78 4.73
N ASN A 381 -18.99 5.84 5.59
CA ASN A 381 -18.63 4.44 5.44
C ASN A 381 -19.14 3.86 4.13
N SER A 382 -20.35 4.24 3.72
CA SER A 382 -20.96 3.73 2.48
C SER A 382 -20.27 4.26 1.23
N VAL A 383 -19.94 5.55 1.16
CA VAL A 383 -19.22 6.10 0.01
C VAL A 383 -17.79 5.57 -0.05
N THR A 384 -17.14 5.36 1.10
CA THR A 384 -15.80 4.76 1.14
C THR A 384 -15.83 3.29 0.74
N ALA A 385 -16.86 2.54 1.15
CA ALA A 385 -17.08 1.18 0.69
C ALA A 385 -17.28 1.15 -0.84
N MET A 386 -18.08 2.07 -1.38
CA MET A 386 -18.32 2.20 -2.81
C MET A 386 -17.03 2.51 -3.58
N LEU A 387 -16.19 3.42 -3.04
CA LEU A 387 -14.84 3.71 -3.58
C LEU A 387 -13.99 2.44 -3.63
N ASN A 388 -13.88 1.71 -2.49
CA ASN A 388 -13.07 0.50 -2.44
C ASN A 388 -13.59 -0.57 -3.41
N LEU A 389 -14.90 -0.72 -3.56
CA LEU A 389 -15.52 -1.66 -4.51
C LEU A 389 -15.21 -1.26 -5.97
N SER A 390 -15.18 0.04 -6.28
CA SER A 390 -14.94 0.56 -7.64
C SER A 390 -13.51 0.31 -8.15
N ILE A 391 -12.57 -0.02 -7.25
CA ILE A 391 -11.19 -0.37 -7.63
C ILE A 391 -11.15 -1.65 -8.47
N TYR A 392 -12.08 -2.57 -8.27
CA TYR A 392 -12.20 -3.78 -9.08
C TYR A 392 -13.03 -3.50 -10.34
N ASP A 393 -12.43 -3.67 -11.52
CA ASP A 393 -13.03 -3.25 -12.80
C ASP A 393 -14.42 -3.85 -13.05
N LYS A 394 -14.64 -5.12 -12.71
CA LYS A 394 -15.97 -5.75 -12.87
C LYS A 394 -17.05 -5.13 -11.98
N ASN A 395 -16.68 -4.47 -10.89
CA ASN A 395 -17.64 -3.79 -10.04
C ASN A 395 -18.02 -2.41 -10.56
N LYS A 396 -17.18 -1.79 -11.42
CA LYS A 396 -17.50 -0.49 -12.03
C LYS A 396 -18.79 -0.55 -12.84
N SER A 397 -18.96 -1.62 -13.65
CA SER A 397 -20.21 -1.83 -14.37
C SER A 397 -21.39 -2.04 -13.39
N ARG A 398 -21.21 -2.89 -12.38
CA ARG A 398 -22.27 -3.12 -11.37
C ARG A 398 -22.69 -1.85 -10.62
N ILE A 399 -21.76 -0.91 -10.37
CA ILE A 399 -22.07 0.39 -9.77
C ILE A 399 -22.85 1.28 -10.74
N MET A 400 -22.44 1.32 -12.01
CA MET A 400 -23.07 2.14 -13.04
C MET A 400 -24.45 1.60 -13.46
N ASP A 401 -24.65 0.26 -13.40
CA ASP A 401 -25.90 -0.39 -13.76
C ASP A 401 -27.01 -0.20 -12.70
N VAL A 402 -26.65 0.16 -11.45
CA VAL A 402 -27.66 0.48 -10.43
C VAL A 402 -28.25 1.86 -10.71
N GLU A 403 -29.52 1.87 -11.07
CA GLU A 403 -30.28 3.08 -11.40
C GLU A 403 -30.09 4.18 -10.34
N GLY A 404 -29.72 5.39 -10.77
CA GLY A 404 -29.51 6.56 -9.91
C GLY A 404 -28.32 6.45 -8.91
N CYS A 405 -27.48 5.42 -9.01
CA CYS A 405 -26.30 5.30 -8.16
C CYS A 405 -25.29 6.42 -8.42
N LEU A 406 -25.05 6.72 -9.68
CA LEU A 406 -24.16 7.81 -10.07
C LEU A 406 -24.65 9.16 -9.51
N GLY A 407 -25.93 9.48 -9.68
CA GLY A 407 -26.52 10.71 -9.14
C GLY A 407 -26.43 10.80 -7.61
N THR A 408 -26.57 9.67 -6.92
CA THR A 408 -26.42 9.63 -5.45
C THR A 408 -24.96 9.89 -5.03
N ILE A 409 -23.97 9.34 -5.74
CA ILE A 409 -22.54 9.62 -5.51
C ILE A 409 -22.23 11.10 -5.75
N VAL A 410 -22.77 11.69 -6.84
CA VAL A 410 -22.65 13.12 -7.12
C VAL A 410 -23.33 13.95 -6.03
N GLY A 411 -24.46 13.49 -5.50
CA GLY A 411 -25.13 14.11 -4.35
C GLY A 411 -24.23 14.17 -3.10
N VAL A 412 -23.52 13.10 -2.79
CA VAL A 412 -22.55 13.08 -1.70
C VAL A 412 -21.35 14.01 -1.98
N LEU A 413 -20.86 14.07 -3.20
CA LEU A 413 -19.79 15.01 -3.59
C LEU A 413 -20.20 16.47 -3.33
N ARG A 414 -21.46 16.81 -3.63
CA ARG A 414 -21.99 18.18 -3.47
C ARG A 414 -22.34 18.53 -2.03
N TYR A 415 -22.98 17.60 -1.33
CA TYR A 415 -23.70 17.87 -0.08
C TYR A 415 -23.32 16.90 1.05
N GLY A 416 -22.27 16.10 0.89
CA GLY A 416 -21.85 15.13 1.90
C GLY A 416 -21.57 15.79 3.24
N HIS A 417 -21.94 15.09 4.31
CA HIS A 417 -21.88 15.60 5.68
C HIS A 417 -20.45 15.83 6.18
N THR A 418 -19.48 15.04 5.69
CA THR A 418 -18.07 15.17 6.07
C THR A 418 -17.21 15.53 4.84
N THR A 419 -16.07 16.15 5.09
CA THR A 419 -15.09 16.43 4.04
C THR A 419 -14.61 15.13 3.40
N GLU A 420 -14.36 14.12 4.23
CA GLU A 420 -13.94 12.78 3.82
C GLU A 420 -14.97 12.12 2.90
N ALA A 421 -16.26 12.26 3.20
CA ALA A 421 -17.32 11.71 2.34
C ALA A 421 -17.31 12.37 0.95
N ARG A 422 -17.18 13.70 0.90
CA ARG A 422 -17.11 14.45 -0.38
C ARG A 422 -15.87 14.06 -1.19
N GLU A 423 -14.71 13.95 -0.56
CA GLU A 423 -13.47 13.53 -1.20
C GLU A 423 -13.53 12.08 -1.70
N ASN A 424 -14.09 11.17 -0.90
CA ASN A 424 -14.25 9.77 -1.30
C ASN A 424 -15.27 9.61 -2.44
N ALA A 425 -16.27 10.48 -2.53
CA ALA A 425 -17.17 10.55 -3.68
C ALA A 425 -16.42 11.00 -4.95
N ALA A 426 -15.56 12.03 -4.86
CA ALA A 426 -14.69 12.46 -5.97
C ALA A 426 -13.75 11.34 -6.42
N ALA A 427 -13.11 10.64 -5.46
CA ALA A 427 -12.25 9.49 -5.75
C ALA A 427 -13.02 8.34 -6.41
N THR A 428 -14.30 8.14 -6.04
CA THR A 428 -15.16 7.14 -6.68
C THR A 428 -15.43 7.52 -8.13
N LEU A 429 -15.79 8.78 -8.41
CA LEU A 429 -15.97 9.29 -9.78
C LEU A 429 -14.66 9.20 -10.58
N PHE A 430 -13.51 9.52 -9.97
CA PHE A 430 -12.21 9.29 -10.59
C PHE A 430 -12.01 7.82 -10.98
N SER A 431 -12.27 6.88 -10.05
CA SER A 431 -12.17 5.45 -10.32
C SER A 431 -13.08 4.99 -11.48
N LEU A 432 -14.33 5.46 -11.50
CA LEU A 432 -15.29 5.14 -12.56
C LEU A 432 -14.89 5.75 -13.90
N SER A 433 -14.36 6.98 -13.90
CA SER A 433 -13.91 7.70 -15.13
C SER A 433 -12.71 7.06 -15.82
N ALA A 434 -12.08 6.06 -15.22
CA ALA A 434 -11.06 5.25 -15.89
C ALA A 434 -11.64 4.47 -17.09
N VAL A 435 -12.92 4.12 -17.05
CA VAL A 435 -13.62 3.46 -18.16
C VAL A 435 -14.12 4.51 -19.16
N HIS A 436 -13.80 4.30 -20.44
CA HIS A 436 -14.09 5.30 -21.48
C HIS A 436 -15.58 5.64 -21.58
N ASP A 437 -16.43 4.62 -21.58
CA ASP A 437 -17.87 4.76 -21.79
C ASP A 437 -18.57 5.51 -20.64
N TYR A 438 -18.00 5.48 -19.44
CA TYR A 438 -18.58 6.16 -18.29
C TYR A 438 -18.23 7.65 -18.22
N LYS A 439 -17.20 8.11 -18.94
CA LYS A 439 -16.78 9.52 -18.93
C LYS A 439 -17.88 10.47 -19.39
N LYS A 440 -18.60 10.08 -20.43
CA LYS A 440 -19.74 10.86 -20.94
C LYS A 440 -20.89 10.87 -19.91
N GLN A 441 -21.25 9.70 -19.38
CA GLN A 441 -22.32 9.58 -18.40
C GLN A 441 -22.04 10.40 -17.13
N ILE A 442 -20.79 10.33 -16.61
CA ILE A 442 -20.38 11.11 -15.44
C ILE A 442 -20.44 12.61 -15.71
N ALA A 443 -19.98 13.06 -16.88
CA ALA A 443 -20.03 14.49 -17.21
C ALA A 443 -21.46 15.01 -17.46
N GLN A 444 -22.37 14.14 -17.91
CA GLN A 444 -23.78 14.47 -18.15
C GLN A 444 -24.61 14.45 -16.86
N GLU A 445 -24.12 13.78 -15.80
CA GLU A 445 -24.82 13.77 -14.51
C GLU A 445 -24.85 15.19 -13.91
N GLY A 446 -26.05 15.61 -13.49
CA GLY A 446 -26.30 16.98 -13.05
C GLY A 446 -25.41 17.43 -11.90
N GLY A 447 -24.58 18.44 -12.11
CA GLY A 447 -23.70 19.02 -11.10
C GLY A 447 -22.42 18.23 -10.81
N ALA A 448 -22.12 17.15 -11.53
CA ALA A 448 -20.91 16.34 -11.29
C ALA A 448 -19.63 17.14 -11.59
N VAL A 449 -19.54 17.74 -12.77
CA VAL A 449 -18.36 18.52 -13.18
C VAL A 449 -18.22 19.80 -12.34
N GLU A 450 -19.33 20.46 -12.03
CA GLU A 450 -19.37 21.64 -11.16
C GLU A 450 -18.84 21.32 -9.75
N ALA A 451 -19.28 20.19 -9.16
CA ALA A 451 -18.85 19.76 -7.83
C ALA A 451 -17.37 19.36 -7.81
N LEU A 452 -16.88 18.68 -8.86
CA LEU A 452 -15.45 18.39 -9.01
C LEU A 452 -14.64 19.69 -9.14
N ALA A 453 -15.11 20.67 -9.91
CA ALA A 453 -14.47 21.97 -10.04
C ALA A 453 -14.45 22.74 -8.70
N GLY A 454 -15.54 22.68 -7.93
CA GLY A 454 -15.62 23.23 -6.57
C GLY A 454 -14.62 22.58 -5.62
N LEU A 455 -14.55 21.26 -5.62
CA LEU A 455 -13.58 20.53 -4.79
C LEU A 455 -12.12 20.80 -5.19
N LEU A 456 -11.85 21.02 -6.48
CA LEU A 456 -10.51 21.42 -6.96
C LEU A 456 -10.11 22.81 -6.43
N ARG A 457 -11.05 23.74 -6.29
CA ARG A 457 -10.78 25.07 -5.72
C ARG A 457 -10.58 25.05 -4.21
N GLU A 458 -11.46 24.38 -3.49
CA GLU A 458 -11.65 24.55 -2.05
C GLU A 458 -11.29 23.33 -1.21
N GLY A 459 -11.05 22.15 -1.83
CA GLY A 459 -10.77 20.90 -1.14
C GLY A 459 -9.40 20.84 -0.47
N THR A 460 -9.17 19.77 0.29
CA THR A 460 -7.84 19.42 0.82
C THR A 460 -6.89 19.02 -0.32
N ALA A 461 -5.61 18.91 -0.06
CA ALA A 461 -4.62 18.46 -1.05
C ALA A 461 -5.01 17.12 -1.71
N ARG A 462 -5.60 16.20 -0.93
CA ARG A 462 -6.10 14.91 -1.42
C ARG A 462 -7.34 15.09 -2.29
N GLY A 463 -8.34 15.81 -1.80
CA GLY A 463 -9.58 16.06 -2.57
C GLY A 463 -9.31 16.79 -3.88
N LYS A 464 -8.39 17.76 -3.87
CA LYS A 464 -7.93 18.45 -5.09
C LYS A 464 -7.29 17.49 -6.09
N LYS A 465 -6.47 16.54 -5.61
CA LYS A 465 -5.82 15.54 -6.47
C LYS A 465 -6.84 14.61 -7.12
N ASP A 466 -7.79 14.09 -6.35
CA ASP A 466 -8.84 13.23 -6.88
C ASP A 466 -9.75 13.97 -7.88
N ALA A 467 -10.13 15.21 -7.56
CA ALA A 467 -10.96 16.05 -8.41
C ALA A 467 -10.26 16.39 -9.74
N VAL A 468 -9.00 16.84 -9.71
CA VAL A 468 -8.27 17.19 -10.95
C VAL A 468 -8.04 15.98 -11.82
N THR A 469 -7.78 14.81 -11.23
CA THR A 469 -7.58 13.57 -11.98
C THR A 469 -8.89 13.10 -12.63
N ALA A 470 -10.02 13.23 -11.92
CA ALA A 470 -11.34 12.97 -12.50
C ALA A 470 -11.62 13.92 -13.67
N LEU A 471 -11.42 15.24 -13.50
CA LEU A 471 -11.60 16.24 -14.56
C LEU A 471 -10.68 15.97 -15.76
N PHE A 472 -9.43 15.58 -15.52
CA PHE A 472 -8.51 15.16 -16.59
C PHE A 472 -9.06 13.95 -17.36
N ASN A 473 -9.54 12.91 -16.66
CA ASN A 473 -10.13 11.76 -17.32
C ASN A 473 -11.37 12.15 -18.15
N LEU A 474 -12.23 13.01 -17.61
CA LEU A 474 -13.42 13.49 -18.32
C LEU A 474 -13.05 14.32 -19.55
N SER A 475 -11.98 15.12 -19.51
CA SER A 475 -11.51 15.94 -20.65
C SER A 475 -10.98 15.11 -21.82
N THR A 476 -10.67 13.83 -21.62
CA THR A 476 -10.26 12.92 -22.71
C THR A 476 -11.41 12.58 -23.66
N HIS A 477 -12.67 12.78 -23.23
CA HIS A 477 -13.85 12.57 -24.06
C HIS A 477 -14.30 13.94 -24.64
N THR A 478 -14.20 14.09 -25.95
CA THR A 478 -14.41 15.38 -26.63
C THR A 478 -15.78 15.99 -26.41
N GLU A 479 -16.84 15.18 -26.32
CA GLU A 479 -18.21 15.64 -26.10
C GLU A 479 -18.42 16.28 -24.70
N ASN A 480 -17.52 16.08 -23.77
CA ASN A 480 -17.61 16.67 -22.44
C ASN A 480 -17.15 18.13 -22.39
N CYS A 481 -16.52 18.64 -23.49
CA CYS A 481 -15.93 19.97 -23.52
C CYS A 481 -16.97 21.07 -23.21
N ALA A 482 -18.14 21.03 -23.84
CA ALA A 482 -19.21 22.01 -23.58
C ALA A 482 -19.62 22.01 -22.10
N ARG A 483 -19.85 20.84 -21.52
CA ARG A 483 -20.22 20.69 -20.10
C ARG A 483 -19.13 21.21 -19.15
N MET A 484 -17.86 20.98 -19.49
CA MET A 484 -16.74 21.49 -18.69
C MET A 484 -16.64 23.01 -18.73
N ILE A 485 -16.98 23.62 -19.84
CA ILE A 485 -17.07 25.09 -19.97
C ILE A 485 -18.22 25.63 -19.11
N GLU A 486 -19.42 25.10 -19.28
CA GLU A 486 -20.62 25.54 -18.55
C GLU A 486 -20.50 25.40 -17.04
N SER A 487 -19.79 24.39 -16.57
CA SER A 487 -19.63 24.07 -15.14
C SER A 487 -18.50 24.82 -14.46
N GLY A 488 -17.80 25.73 -15.10
CA GLY A 488 -16.68 26.48 -14.53
C GLY A 488 -15.43 25.65 -14.26
N ALA A 489 -15.31 24.44 -14.84
CA ALA A 489 -14.15 23.58 -14.67
C ALA A 489 -12.87 24.20 -15.25
N ILE A 490 -12.99 25.01 -16.32
CA ILE A 490 -11.84 25.69 -16.94
C ILE A 490 -11.20 26.65 -15.96
N THR A 491 -11.98 27.51 -15.30
CA THR A 491 -11.48 28.45 -14.29
C THR A 491 -10.79 27.73 -13.13
N ALA A 492 -11.39 26.62 -12.66
CA ALA A 492 -10.79 25.80 -11.61
C ALA A 492 -9.46 25.15 -12.04
N LEU A 493 -9.39 24.63 -13.28
CA LEU A 493 -8.16 24.04 -13.83
C LEU A 493 -7.07 25.10 -14.03
N VAL A 494 -7.42 26.30 -14.51
CA VAL A 494 -6.46 27.41 -14.65
C VAL A 494 -5.91 27.82 -13.28
N GLY A 495 -6.78 27.95 -12.26
CA GLY A 495 -6.36 28.23 -10.89
C GLY A 495 -5.44 27.14 -10.30
N ALA A 496 -5.64 25.89 -10.70
CA ALA A 496 -4.81 24.76 -10.23
C ALA A 496 -3.40 24.70 -10.87
N LEU A 497 -3.13 25.45 -11.95
CA LEU A 497 -1.79 25.46 -12.58
C LEU A 497 -0.67 25.94 -11.65
N GLY A 498 -1.00 26.79 -10.68
CA GLY A 498 -0.05 27.27 -9.66
C GLY A 498 0.04 26.40 -8.40
N CYS A 499 -0.76 25.36 -8.29
CA CYS A 499 -0.84 24.53 -7.08
C CYS A 499 0.04 23.29 -7.19
N GLU A 500 0.90 23.06 -6.21
CA GLU A 500 1.74 21.88 -6.13
C GLU A 500 0.89 20.60 -6.04
N GLY A 501 1.33 19.53 -6.71
CA GLY A 501 0.69 18.21 -6.67
C GLY A 501 -0.52 18.03 -7.60
N VAL A 502 -1.09 19.10 -8.19
CA VAL A 502 -2.27 19.04 -9.09
C VAL A 502 -2.05 19.74 -10.44
N SER A 503 -0.99 20.53 -10.55
CA SER A 503 -0.71 21.37 -11.72
C SER A 503 -0.46 20.60 -13.00
N GLU A 504 0.14 19.40 -12.93
CA GLU A 504 0.42 18.56 -14.10
C GLU A 504 -0.85 18.04 -14.75
N GLU A 505 -1.78 17.50 -13.94
CA GLU A 505 -3.08 17.01 -14.43
C GLU A 505 -3.95 18.16 -14.93
N ALA A 506 -3.90 19.31 -14.25
CA ALA A 506 -4.59 20.51 -14.70
C ALA A 506 -4.10 20.98 -16.09
N ALA A 507 -2.77 21.06 -16.27
CA ALA A 507 -2.19 21.37 -17.58
C ALA A 507 -2.55 20.32 -18.64
N GLY A 508 -2.61 19.04 -18.25
CA GLY A 508 -3.04 17.95 -19.12
C GLY A 508 -4.49 18.07 -19.57
N ALA A 509 -5.41 18.37 -18.64
CA ALA A 509 -6.81 18.59 -18.93
C ALA A 509 -7.02 19.79 -19.87
N LEU A 510 -6.37 20.92 -19.58
CA LEU A 510 -6.40 22.10 -20.43
C LEU A 510 -5.85 21.81 -21.83
N ALA A 511 -4.76 21.07 -21.96
CA ALA A 511 -4.18 20.67 -23.23
C ALA A 511 -5.12 19.82 -24.10
N LEU A 512 -6.05 19.08 -23.46
CA LEU A 512 -7.08 18.31 -24.16
C LEU A 512 -8.28 19.21 -24.55
N ILE A 513 -8.72 20.06 -23.64
CA ILE A 513 -9.86 20.96 -23.83
C ILE A 513 -9.59 21.96 -24.99
N VAL A 514 -8.40 22.56 -25.02
CA VAL A 514 -8.03 23.56 -26.07
C VAL A 514 -7.90 22.97 -27.47
N ARG A 515 -7.94 21.66 -27.63
CA ARG A 515 -8.00 21.02 -28.96
C ARG A 515 -9.36 21.20 -29.65
N GLN A 516 -10.38 21.50 -28.87
CA GLN A 516 -11.72 21.87 -29.39
C GLN A 516 -11.80 23.39 -29.56
N PRO A 517 -12.31 23.91 -30.68
CA PRO A 517 -12.40 25.36 -30.92
C PRO A 517 -13.11 26.10 -29.78
N VAL A 518 -14.26 25.58 -29.32
CA VAL A 518 -15.02 26.16 -28.20
C VAL A 518 -14.22 26.12 -26.88
N GLY A 519 -13.44 25.07 -26.66
CA GLY A 519 -12.56 24.95 -25.49
C GLY A 519 -11.39 25.93 -25.56
N ALA A 520 -10.80 26.12 -26.76
CA ALA A 520 -9.72 27.09 -26.95
C ALA A 520 -10.22 28.51 -26.71
N GLU A 521 -11.42 28.86 -27.22
CA GLU A 521 -12.04 30.17 -26.99
C GLU A 521 -12.35 30.38 -25.48
N ALA A 522 -12.87 29.38 -24.80
CA ALA A 522 -13.16 29.46 -23.36
C ALA A 522 -11.88 29.64 -22.51
N VAL A 523 -10.83 28.87 -22.77
CA VAL A 523 -9.54 29.02 -22.09
C VAL A 523 -8.88 30.35 -22.46
N ALA A 524 -9.06 30.82 -23.68
CA ALA A 524 -8.59 32.14 -24.12
C ALA A 524 -9.23 33.31 -23.34
N LYS A 525 -10.43 33.17 -22.82
CA LYS A 525 -11.08 34.18 -21.97
C LYS A 525 -10.47 34.26 -20.54
N GLU A 526 -9.84 33.20 -20.08
CA GLU A 526 -9.20 33.17 -18.76
C GLU A 526 -7.87 33.93 -18.76
N GLU A 527 -7.81 35.02 -18.01
CA GLU A 527 -6.65 35.93 -17.99
C GLU A 527 -5.38 35.22 -17.51
N MET A 528 -5.49 34.34 -16.51
CA MET A 528 -4.36 33.67 -15.91
C MET A 528 -3.89 32.42 -16.67
N ALA A 529 -4.63 32.00 -17.71
CA ALA A 529 -4.31 30.73 -18.40
C ALA A 529 -2.91 30.76 -19.04
N VAL A 530 -2.57 31.81 -19.77
CA VAL A 530 -1.26 31.95 -20.43
C VAL A 530 -0.14 32.06 -19.39
N ALA A 531 -0.34 32.87 -18.33
CA ALA A 531 0.64 33.02 -17.25
C ALA A 531 0.88 31.70 -16.49
N GLY A 532 -0.19 30.97 -16.16
CA GLY A 532 -0.11 29.68 -15.50
C GLY A 532 0.61 28.62 -16.35
N LEU A 533 0.26 28.51 -17.63
CA LEU A 533 0.91 27.58 -18.57
C LEU A 533 2.40 27.91 -18.79
N THR A 534 2.77 29.19 -18.91
CA THR A 534 4.18 29.61 -19.00
C THR A 534 4.93 29.35 -17.70
N GLY A 535 4.29 29.54 -16.53
CA GLY A 535 4.82 29.14 -15.24
C GLY A 535 5.12 27.64 -15.18
N MET A 536 4.20 26.80 -15.69
CA MET A 536 4.39 25.36 -15.80
C MET A 536 5.54 24.99 -16.73
N MET A 537 5.74 25.71 -17.84
CA MET A 537 6.91 25.49 -18.71
C MET A 537 8.24 25.80 -17.99
N ARG A 538 8.23 26.74 -17.05
CA ARG A 538 9.44 27.13 -16.28
C ARG A 538 9.77 26.12 -15.20
N CYS A 539 8.83 25.81 -14.32
CA CYS A 539 9.04 25.08 -13.06
C CYS A 539 8.42 23.68 -13.03
N GLY A 540 7.62 23.29 -14.04
CA GLY A 540 6.88 22.04 -14.04
C GLY A 540 7.73 20.79 -14.29
N THR A 541 7.11 19.63 -14.06
CA THR A 541 7.65 18.32 -14.43
C THR A 541 7.85 18.21 -15.96
N PRO A 542 8.65 17.27 -16.45
CA PRO A 542 8.82 17.07 -17.90
C PRO A 542 7.46 16.87 -18.63
N ARG A 543 6.52 16.16 -18.02
CA ARG A 543 5.17 15.93 -18.55
C ARG A 543 4.30 17.19 -18.44
N GLY A 544 4.39 17.92 -17.33
CA GLY A 544 3.73 19.21 -17.17
C GLY A 544 4.17 20.24 -18.21
N LYS A 545 5.49 20.33 -18.46
CA LYS A 545 6.06 21.19 -19.52
C LYS A 545 5.56 20.81 -20.91
N GLU A 546 5.46 19.50 -21.21
CA GLU A 546 4.93 18.98 -22.46
C GLU A 546 3.45 19.38 -22.66
N ASN A 547 2.64 19.22 -21.62
CA ASN A 547 1.22 19.57 -21.64
C ASN A 547 1.03 21.09 -21.78
N ALA A 548 1.82 21.88 -21.07
CA ALA A 548 1.76 23.33 -21.13
C ALA A 548 2.10 23.88 -22.51
N VAL A 549 3.19 23.43 -23.13
CA VAL A 549 3.56 23.87 -24.49
C VAL A 549 2.54 23.38 -25.54
N ALA A 550 1.94 22.19 -25.31
CA ALA A 550 0.88 21.70 -26.17
C ALA A 550 -0.39 22.60 -26.08
N ALA A 551 -0.78 22.96 -24.86
CA ALA A 551 -1.92 23.85 -24.62
C ALA A 551 -1.70 25.24 -25.26
N LEU A 552 -0.54 25.85 -25.06
CA LEU A 552 -0.21 27.15 -25.68
C LEU A 552 -0.21 27.11 -27.21
N LEU A 553 0.30 26.01 -27.80
CA LEU A 553 0.26 25.83 -29.25
C LEU A 553 -1.18 25.77 -29.80
N GLU A 554 -2.04 24.98 -29.14
CA GLU A 554 -3.45 24.85 -29.59
C GLU A 554 -4.26 26.14 -29.30
N LEU A 555 -3.91 26.89 -28.24
CA LEU A 555 -4.48 28.24 -28.02
C LEU A 555 -4.15 29.20 -29.18
N CYS A 556 -2.92 29.17 -29.71
CA CYS A 556 -2.56 29.96 -30.88
C CYS A 556 -3.30 29.53 -32.17
N ARG A 557 -3.75 28.27 -32.24
CA ARG A 557 -4.46 27.74 -33.41
C ARG A 557 -5.96 27.98 -33.37
N GLY A 558 -6.56 27.86 -32.20
CA GLY A 558 -8.02 27.87 -32.03
C GLY A 558 -8.57 29.01 -31.17
N GLY A 559 -7.74 29.71 -30.41
CA GLY A 559 -8.14 30.75 -29.45
C GLY A 559 -8.31 32.16 -30.06
N GLY A 560 -8.09 32.32 -31.38
CA GLY A 560 -8.21 33.61 -32.07
C GLY A 560 -6.96 34.50 -31.94
N ALA A 561 -7.02 35.66 -32.63
CA ALA A 561 -5.88 36.58 -32.71
C ALA A 561 -5.46 37.15 -31.36
N ALA A 562 -6.42 37.53 -30.50
CA ALA A 562 -6.14 38.08 -29.18
C ALA A 562 -5.44 37.07 -28.24
N ALA A 563 -5.82 35.78 -28.29
CA ALA A 563 -5.16 34.72 -27.53
C ALA A 563 -3.74 34.49 -28.04
N THR A 564 -3.56 34.46 -29.36
CA THR A 564 -2.25 34.33 -29.99
C THR A 564 -1.33 35.47 -29.57
N GLU A 565 -1.82 36.71 -29.61
CA GLU A 565 -1.05 37.88 -29.19
C GLU A 565 -0.64 37.82 -27.72
N ARG A 566 -1.54 37.39 -26.81
CA ARG A 566 -1.23 37.20 -25.39
C ARG A 566 -0.17 36.12 -25.17
N VAL A 567 -0.25 34.99 -25.89
CA VAL A 567 0.75 33.94 -25.83
C VAL A 567 2.10 34.46 -26.32
N LEU A 568 2.17 35.17 -27.42
CA LEU A 568 3.40 35.71 -28.00
C LEU A 568 4.03 36.79 -27.12
N LYS A 569 3.22 37.59 -26.41
CA LYS A 569 3.67 38.61 -25.44
C LYS A 569 4.02 38.02 -24.06
N ALA A 570 3.86 36.72 -23.85
CA ALA A 570 4.13 36.14 -22.56
C ALA A 570 5.63 36.25 -22.17
N PRO A 571 5.94 36.73 -20.97
CA PRO A 571 7.31 37.00 -20.57
C PRO A 571 8.16 35.73 -20.61
N ALA A 572 9.37 35.85 -21.16
CA ALA A 572 10.36 34.77 -21.28
C ALA A 572 9.92 33.58 -22.17
N LEU A 573 8.84 33.67 -22.96
CA LEU A 573 8.36 32.56 -23.79
C LEU A 573 9.45 32.07 -24.76
N ALA A 574 10.20 32.98 -25.43
CA ALA A 574 11.25 32.62 -26.37
C ALA A 574 12.37 31.77 -25.68
N SER A 575 12.84 32.21 -24.51
CA SER A 575 13.86 31.48 -23.77
C SER A 575 13.35 30.13 -23.24
N LEU A 576 12.07 30.04 -22.82
CA LEU A 576 11.44 28.79 -22.40
C LEU A 576 11.31 27.81 -23.56
N LEU A 577 10.91 28.28 -24.75
CA LEU A 577 10.87 27.45 -25.94
C LEU A 577 12.25 26.95 -26.34
N GLN A 578 13.28 27.81 -26.29
CA GLN A 578 14.65 27.42 -26.55
C GLN A 578 15.11 26.35 -25.54
N SER A 579 14.88 26.54 -24.25
CA SER A 579 15.18 25.53 -23.23
C SER A 579 14.49 24.19 -23.53
N LEU A 580 13.20 24.20 -23.89
CA LEU A 580 12.45 22.98 -24.20
C LEU A 580 12.93 22.28 -25.47
N LEU A 581 13.46 23.01 -26.46
CA LEU A 581 14.05 22.43 -27.66
C LEU A 581 15.30 21.60 -27.34
N PHE A 582 16.09 22.01 -26.34
CA PHE A 582 17.31 21.30 -25.93
C PHE A 582 17.03 20.21 -24.87
N THR A 583 16.25 20.52 -23.82
CA THR A 583 16.10 19.66 -22.64
C THR A 583 14.76 18.93 -22.57
N GLY A 584 13.80 19.26 -23.44
CA GLY A 584 12.45 18.70 -23.39
C GLY A 584 12.36 17.25 -23.86
N THR A 585 11.22 16.59 -23.53
CA THR A 585 10.88 15.28 -24.10
C THR A 585 10.74 15.36 -25.64
N LYS A 586 10.78 14.23 -26.34
CA LYS A 586 10.58 14.19 -27.80
C LYS A 586 9.28 14.89 -28.24
N ARG A 587 8.19 14.73 -27.46
CA ARG A 587 6.89 15.40 -27.73
C ARG A 587 6.94 16.89 -27.41
N ALA A 588 7.52 17.28 -26.27
CA ALA A 588 7.70 18.67 -25.90
C ALA A 588 8.53 19.43 -26.96
N ARG A 589 9.64 18.85 -27.42
CA ARG A 589 10.49 19.43 -28.49
C ARG A 589 9.71 19.67 -29.79
N ARG A 590 8.92 18.69 -30.26
CA ARG A 590 8.09 18.84 -31.45
C ARG A 590 7.05 19.96 -31.29
N LYS A 591 6.36 20.03 -30.14
CA LYS A 591 5.36 21.07 -29.87
C LYS A 591 6.02 22.46 -29.72
N ALA A 592 7.17 22.52 -29.02
CA ALA A 592 7.94 23.78 -28.91
C ALA A 592 8.42 24.30 -30.26
N ALA A 593 8.92 23.42 -31.14
CA ALA A 593 9.29 23.80 -32.50
C ALA A 593 8.09 24.32 -33.32
N SER A 594 6.92 23.70 -33.14
CA SER A 594 5.71 24.17 -33.81
C SER A 594 5.22 25.54 -33.30
N LEU A 595 5.32 25.77 -31.98
CA LEU A 595 4.96 27.07 -31.37
C LEU A 595 5.97 28.16 -31.77
N ALA A 596 7.29 27.82 -31.83
CA ALA A 596 8.33 28.73 -32.31
C ALA A 596 8.08 29.19 -33.76
N ARG A 597 7.61 28.30 -34.65
CA ARG A 597 7.22 28.68 -36.04
C ARG A 597 6.03 29.64 -36.07
N VAL A 598 5.05 29.47 -35.17
CA VAL A 598 3.92 30.45 -35.05
C VAL A 598 4.48 31.80 -34.62
N PHE A 599 5.39 31.83 -33.65
CA PHE A 599 6.06 33.03 -33.18
C PHE A 599 6.77 33.77 -34.35
N GLN A 600 7.61 33.07 -35.10
CA GLN A 600 8.35 33.63 -36.25
C GLN A 600 7.42 34.18 -37.35
N ARG A 601 6.31 33.50 -37.65
CA ARG A 601 5.33 33.98 -38.65
C ARG A 601 4.68 35.28 -38.22
N CYS A 602 4.36 35.43 -36.93
CA CYS A 602 3.74 36.65 -36.42
C CYS A 602 4.73 37.82 -36.35
N GLU A 603 5.99 37.58 -36.01
CA GLU A 603 7.04 38.61 -36.06
C GLU A 603 7.29 39.09 -37.49
N ASN A 604 7.40 38.17 -38.45
CA ASN A 604 7.57 38.53 -39.86
C ASN A 604 6.36 39.31 -40.41
N ALA A 605 5.14 38.97 -39.98
CA ALA A 605 3.95 39.74 -40.35
C ALA A 605 3.95 41.15 -39.74
N SER A 606 4.47 41.30 -38.51
CA SER A 606 4.61 42.62 -37.84
C SER A 606 5.71 43.48 -38.48
N LEU A 607 6.75 42.86 -39.01
CA LEU A 607 7.83 43.57 -39.75
C LEU A 607 7.36 44.12 -41.10
N HIS A 608 6.32 43.54 -41.69
CA HIS A 608 5.70 44.10 -42.90
C HIS A 608 4.82 45.33 -42.63
N PHE A 609 4.49 45.62 -41.36
CA PHE A 609 3.68 46.78 -40.96
C PHE A 609 4.40 47.85 -40.15
N GLY A 610 5.65 47.62 -39.73
CA GLY A 610 6.43 48.58 -38.95
C GLY A 610 7.92 48.28 -39.03
N GLY A 611 8.64 49.05 -39.88
CA GLY A 611 10.07 48.93 -39.95
C GLY A 611 10.75 49.30 -38.63
N LEU A 612 11.55 48.42 -38.12
CA LEU A 612 12.89 48.59 -37.53
C LEU A 612 13.26 47.28 -36.77
N GLY A 613 14.31 46.64 -37.24
CA GLY A 613 14.70 45.30 -36.87
C GLY A 613 15.59 45.17 -35.64
N VAL A 614 15.56 44.01 -35.06
CA VAL A 614 16.72 43.33 -34.44
C VAL A 614 16.63 41.85 -34.80
N GLY A 615 17.52 41.42 -35.70
CA GLY A 615 17.57 40.04 -36.16
C GLY A 615 18.24 39.12 -35.14
N TYR A 616 17.54 38.01 -34.83
CA TYR A 616 18.18 36.82 -34.30
C TYR A 616 18.06 35.68 -35.32
N ALA A 617 19.18 35.30 -35.91
CA ALA A 617 19.26 34.23 -36.89
C ALA A 617 19.15 32.85 -36.19
N PHE A 618 18.11 32.13 -36.52
CA PHE A 618 18.03 30.68 -36.30
C PHE A 618 18.47 29.96 -37.58
N ALA A 619 19.65 29.33 -37.54
CA ALA A 619 20.06 28.43 -38.60
C ALA A 619 19.27 27.14 -38.51
N GLY A 620 18.37 26.93 -39.46
CA GLY A 620 17.57 25.73 -39.59
C GLY A 620 17.91 24.97 -40.86
N ASN A 621 18.47 23.77 -40.72
CA ASN A 621 18.59 22.80 -41.81
C ASN A 621 17.21 22.28 -42.18
N SER A 622 16.77 22.54 -43.39
CA SER A 622 15.57 22.05 -44.02
C SER A 622 15.79 20.65 -44.59
N ALA A 623 15.10 19.67 -44.06
CA ALA A 623 14.75 18.45 -44.79
C ALA A 623 13.34 18.05 -44.36
N GLU A 624 12.39 18.22 -45.29
CA GLU A 624 11.03 17.71 -45.14
C GLU A 624 11.02 16.18 -45.31
N PRO A 625 10.21 15.47 -44.50
CA PRO A 625 9.44 14.35 -45.02
C PRO A 625 7.94 14.66 -44.98
N ARG A 626 7.30 14.48 -46.12
CA ARG A 626 5.84 14.39 -46.25
C ARG A 626 5.40 13.16 -45.47
N ASP A 627 4.63 13.34 -44.40
CA ASP A 627 3.89 12.27 -43.73
C ASP A 627 2.40 12.45 -43.97
N THR A 628 1.91 11.62 -44.84
CA THR A 628 0.50 11.22 -44.94
C THR A 628 0.37 9.91 -44.22
N SER A 629 -0.08 9.93 -42.97
CA SER A 629 -0.91 8.89 -42.32
C SER A 629 -1.28 9.31 -40.92
N PHE A 630 -2.51 9.80 -40.76
CA PHE A 630 -3.15 9.87 -39.45
C PHE A 630 -3.62 8.46 -39.07
N ALA A 631 -2.83 7.73 -38.34
CA ALA A 631 -3.29 6.63 -37.49
C ALA A 631 -3.24 7.16 -36.06
N GLY A 632 -4.41 7.18 -35.42
CA GLY A 632 -4.55 7.64 -34.05
C GLY A 632 -3.82 6.70 -33.10
N ASP A 633 -2.74 7.18 -32.53
CA ASP A 633 -2.11 6.57 -31.36
C ASP A 633 -2.90 7.04 -30.14
N VAL A 634 -3.95 6.30 -29.82
CA VAL A 634 -4.69 6.41 -28.57
C VAL A 634 -3.73 5.91 -27.50
N GLY A 635 -3.08 6.84 -26.82
CA GLY A 635 -2.20 6.51 -25.70
C GLY A 635 -2.93 5.59 -24.72
N MET A 636 -2.36 4.43 -24.46
CA MET A 636 -2.81 3.51 -23.42
C MET A 636 -3.16 4.30 -22.15
N PRO A 637 -4.28 4.03 -21.51
CA PRO A 637 -4.63 4.68 -20.25
C PRO A 637 -3.54 4.32 -19.23
N VAL A 638 -2.89 5.35 -18.70
CA VAL A 638 -1.98 5.21 -17.59
C VAL A 638 -2.81 4.67 -16.42
N SER A 639 -2.55 3.44 -16.03
CA SER A 639 -3.16 2.83 -14.85
C SER A 639 -2.65 3.58 -13.63
N ILE A 640 -3.40 4.60 -13.19
CA ILE A 640 -3.12 5.28 -11.93
C ILE A 640 -3.79 4.44 -10.86
N SER A 641 -3.01 3.88 -9.93
CA SER A 641 -3.54 3.14 -8.80
C SER A 641 -4.32 4.07 -7.89
N VAL A 642 -5.59 3.73 -7.64
CA VAL A 642 -6.43 4.44 -6.67
C VAL A 642 -6.01 4.00 -5.26
N PRO A 643 -5.71 4.92 -4.34
CA PRO A 643 -5.40 4.55 -2.97
C PRO A 643 -6.60 3.89 -2.30
N VAL A 644 -6.37 2.79 -1.60
CA VAL A 644 -7.38 2.09 -0.79
C VAL A 644 -7.43 2.72 0.59
N LEU A 645 -8.60 3.18 0.99
CA LEU A 645 -8.85 3.87 2.27
C LEU A 645 -9.46 2.96 3.34
#